data_ace3de0a1844139abdd2c3fb22d789de
#
_entry.id   ace3de0a1844139abdd2c3fb22d789de
#
_cell.length_a   1.000
_cell.length_b   1.000
_cell.length_c   1.000
_cell.angle_alpha   90.00
_cell.angle_beta   90.00
_cell.angle_gamma   90.00
#
_symmetry.space_group_name_H-M   'P 1'
#
loop_
_entity.id
_entity.type
_entity.pdbx_description
1 polymer ?
#
loop_
_entity_poly.entity_id
_entity_poly.type
_entity_poly.pdbx_seq_one_letter_code
_entity_poly.pdbx_strand_id
1 'polypeptide(L)'
;MTLDPRLAVLLTPDRQSVLFATKGVIAMALALYLSMLLQLDRPYWALISAVFLQVRPETGLVIEKGFCQIGGTLVGGAVGLLILAWLLPYPALAIGALTLWIGLNAGASAWVRQANFIYGFAMAGITATLIVVLAIVDPANTSSLGIFHIANARVSEIILGALCATLVSSLLWPVRVSSLLKEHARTALNQTLAYLELELDPAGTHAKRHHQVDTLLQGIFALSDDSSAVHYEGSHGPGRARAATVICHKTLSLVARIRVIGRLMRNHDDLLTPALRDLLDALRTAFQRMRETPSAEQAMKEAQALRQQLREARGDQADDAPPLQRRFFQVAQNLTADLILALEANRALHMSHEVQLRPQGLKPYRDLQIAAAVGLRSALVFALAAGLWVGTASPMAIMLMIMPVMFTILFARLPEPDQVLKRATFSSVLATPVALFFTLPLLAINNGNFPLLILILGAPLFIGLLAISKRLTLPLGLGFCTPYIILVQPGNAMDFDVARVASNGLAISTGIAIAFLMFRLITPPNGPNLRRRLVRQTAADLTLLGVPSQASGGNANVNEEWFNARMADRLRWLTICDKALPEAHRHFTDLGLTGLNLGQVSLWIQSRLRSNAPASLVDSANRWQLALSAAYQACSQGKVDEGFRQQSEKLKLDMEDAGNLAQRDRELIAGALERIAL
;
A
#
# COMPACT_ATOMS: atom_id res chain seq x y z
N MET A 1 -28.20 -10.21 20.37
CA MET A 1 -27.88 -10.69 19.01
C MET A 1 -27.04 -9.60 18.35
N THR A 2 -25.73 -9.72 18.32
CA THR A 2 -24.86 -8.77 17.62
C THR A 2 -25.03 -9.04 16.12
N LEU A 3 -25.58 -8.07 15.39
CA LEU A 3 -25.69 -8.12 13.94
C LEU A 3 -24.30 -8.40 13.32
N ASP A 4 -24.25 -9.25 12.30
CA ASP A 4 -23.03 -9.42 11.50
C ASP A 4 -22.52 -8.02 11.09
N PRO A 5 -21.25 -7.67 11.34
CA PRO A 5 -20.69 -6.36 11.02
C PRO A 5 -20.94 -5.92 9.57
N ARG A 6 -21.16 -6.89 8.67
CA ARG A 6 -21.46 -6.63 7.26
C ARG A 6 -22.89 -6.16 7.05
N LEU A 7 -23.83 -6.76 7.76
CA LEU A 7 -25.23 -6.37 7.73
C LEU A 7 -25.44 -5.02 8.42
N ALA A 8 -24.68 -4.75 9.47
CA ALA A 8 -24.72 -3.47 10.16
C ALA A 8 -24.41 -2.28 9.24
N VAL A 9 -23.48 -2.42 8.30
CA VAL A 9 -23.14 -1.36 7.32
C VAL A 9 -24.35 -1.00 6.44
N LEU A 10 -25.18 -1.96 6.10
CA LEU A 10 -26.35 -1.76 5.24
C LEU A 10 -27.61 -1.34 6.02
N LEU A 11 -27.81 -1.89 7.22
CA LEU A 11 -29.01 -1.68 8.02
C LEU A 11 -28.93 -0.43 8.92
N THR A 12 -27.73 -0.11 9.41
CA THR A 12 -27.47 1.06 10.26
C THR A 12 -26.30 1.87 9.72
N PRO A 13 -26.43 2.45 8.49
CA PRO A 13 -25.34 3.21 7.89
C PRO A 13 -25.04 4.47 8.70
N ASP A 14 -23.75 4.76 8.89
CA ASP A 14 -23.31 6.01 9.48
C ASP A 14 -23.50 7.18 8.49
N ARG A 15 -23.60 8.40 9.02
CA ARG A 15 -23.81 9.62 8.22
C ARG A 15 -22.80 9.77 7.07
N GLN A 16 -21.55 9.38 7.28
CA GLN A 16 -20.50 9.47 6.26
C GLN A 16 -20.78 8.51 5.09
N SER A 17 -21.21 7.28 5.37
CA SER A 17 -21.58 6.30 4.34
C SER A 17 -22.81 6.74 3.54
N VAL A 18 -23.79 7.35 4.18
CA VAL A 18 -24.97 7.90 3.49
C VAL A 18 -24.56 9.06 2.57
N LEU A 19 -23.77 10.02 3.05
CA LEU A 19 -23.26 11.13 2.24
C LEU A 19 -22.43 10.63 1.06
N PHE A 20 -21.60 9.62 1.29
CA PHE A 20 -20.82 8.95 0.24
C PHE A 20 -21.72 8.35 -0.85
N ALA A 21 -22.72 7.57 -0.46
CA ALA A 21 -23.64 6.92 -1.40
C ALA A 21 -24.46 7.95 -2.18
N THR A 22 -24.98 8.98 -1.51
CA THR A 22 -25.73 10.09 -2.16
C THR A 22 -24.85 10.80 -3.18
N LYS A 23 -23.63 11.16 -2.83
CA LYS A 23 -22.65 11.79 -3.72
C LYS A 23 -22.33 10.91 -4.94
N GLY A 24 -22.19 9.60 -4.73
CA GLY A 24 -21.99 8.63 -5.81
C GLY A 24 -23.16 8.57 -6.77
N VAL A 25 -24.40 8.52 -6.26
CA VAL A 25 -25.62 8.53 -7.11
C VAL A 25 -25.72 9.82 -7.91
N ILE A 26 -25.42 10.98 -7.31
CA ILE A 26 -25.43 12.27 -8.02
C ILE A 26 -24.36 12.29 -9.14
N ALA A 27 -23.16 11.79 -8.86
CA ALA A 27 -22.09 11.72 -9.86
C ALA A 27 -22.49 10.82 -11.05
N MET A 28 -23.09 9.67 -10.75
CA MET A 28 -23.59 8.75 -11.76
C MET A 28 -24.75 9.35 -12.57
N ALA A 29 -25.70 10.00 -11.90
CA ALA A 29 -26.82 10.67 -12.57
C ALA A 29 -26.36 11.77 -13.53
N LEU A 30 -25.38 12.58 -13.09
CA LEU A 30 -24.79 13.62 -13.94
C LEU A 30 -24.02 13.00 -15.13
N ALA A 31 -23.24 11.95 -14.89
CA ALA A 31 -22.51 11.27 -15.95
C ALA A 31 -23.46 10.64 -16.98
N LEU A 32 -24.55 9.99 -16.53
CA LEU A 32 -25.56 9.43 -17.41
C LEU A 32 -26.28 10.53 -18.21
N TYR A 33 -26.73 11.59 -17.53
CA TYR A 33 -27.42 12.69 -18.17
C TYR A 33 -26.61 13.33 -19.29
N LEU A 34 -25.34 13.69 -19.00
CA LEU A 34 -24.48 14.32 -19.99
C LEU A 34 -24.10 13.34 -21.12
N SER A 35 -23.93 12.06 -20.83
CA SER A 35 -23.66 11.04 -21.86
C SER A 35 -24.86 10.86 -22.80
N MET A 36 -26.08 10.86 -22.26
CA MET A 36 -27.31 10.78 -23.06
C MET A 36 -27.55 12.07 -23.86
N LEU A 37 -27.28 13.25 -23.27
CA LEU A 37 -27.40 14.55 -23.93
C LEU A 37 -26.43 14.67 -25.12
N LEU A 38 -25.19 14.17 -24.95
CA LEU A 38 -24.17 14.13 -26.00
C LEU A 38 -24.35 12.97 -26.99
N GLN A 39 -25.42 12.18 -26.82
CA GLN A 39 -25.75 11.02 -27.66
C GLN A 39 -24.58 10.04 -27.83
N LEU A 40 -23.86 9.76 -26.73
CA LEU A 40 -22.79 8.77 -26.76
C LEU A 40 -23.37 7.36 -26.95
N ASP A 41 -22.63 6.47 -27.64
CA ASP A 41 -23.11 5.16 -28.03
C ASP A 41 -23.56 4.28 -26.87
N ARG A 42 -22.84 4.31 -25.75
CA ARG A 42 -23.09 3.46 -24.58
C ARG A 42 -22.95 4.22 -23.26
N PRO A 43 -23.89 5.11 -22.93
CA PRO A 43 -23.83 6.03 -21.78
C PRO A 43 -23.52 5.36 -20.43
N TYR A 44 -23.88 4.08 -20.26
CA TYR A 44 -23.66 3.33 -19.02
C TYR A 44 -22.17 3.13 -18.66
N TRP A 45 -21.24 3.27 -19.60
CA TRP A 45 -19.82 3.22 -19.27
C TRP A 45 -19.32 4.47 -18.53
N ALA A 46 -19.96 5.62 -18.76
CA ALA A 46 -19.69 6.81 -17.95
C ALA A 46 -20.14 6.61 -16.49
N LEU A 47 -21.25 5.89 -16.27
CA LEU A 47 -21.67 5.51 -14.90
C LEU A 47 -20.64 4.60 -14.23
N ILE A 48 -20.19 3.57 -14.93
CA ILE A 48 -19.18 2.63 -14.41
C ILE A 48 -17.91 3.38 -14.03
N SER A 49 -17.48 4.31 -14.90
CA SER A 49 -16.34 5.18 -14.65
C SER A 49 -16.51 6.00 -13.37
N ALA A 50 -17.70 6.59 -13.18
CA ALA A 50 -18.04 7.36 -12.00
C ALA A 50 -18.01 6.49 -10.71
N VAL A 51 -18.55 5.26 -10.75
CA VAL A 51 -18.52 4.31 -9.61
C VAL A 51 -17.08 4.01 -9.20
N PHE A 52 -16.20 3.69 -10.16
CA PHE A 52 -14.83 3.34 -9.86
C PHE A 52 -14.04 4.50 -9.25
N LEU A 53 -14.27 5.71 -9.71
CA LEU A 53 -13.61 6.89 -9.14
C LEU A 53 -14.05 7.18 -7.72
N GLN A 54 -15.31 6.90 -7.38
CA GLN A 54 -15.86 7.09 -6.04
C GLN A 54 -15.38 6.07 -5.00
N VAL A 55 -14.69 5.00 -5.36
CA VAL A 55 -14.20 3.95 -4.42
C VAL A 55 -13.38 4.52 -3.26
N ARG A 56 -12.74 5.67 -3.44
CA ARG A 56 -12.12 6.47 -2.37
C ARG A 56 -12.64 7.91 -2.49
N PRO A 57 -13.38 8.40 -1.51
CA PRO A 57 -14.13 9.67 -1.62
C PRO A 57 -13.26 10.93 -1.48
N GLU A 58 -11.99 10.77 -1.12
CA GLU A 58 -11.07 11.88 -0.89
C GLU A 58 -10.74 12.60 -2.22
N THR A 59 -10.98 13.91 -2.27
CA THR A 59 -10.94 14.72 -3.49
C THR A 59 -9.59 14.62 -4.23
N GLY A 60 -8.47 14.69 -3.52
CA GLY A 60 -7.13 14.57 -4.11
C GLY A 60 -6.88 13.21 -4.79
N LEU A 61 -7.39 12.12 -4.19
CA LEU A 61 -7.30 10.78 -4.76
C LEU A 61 -8.17 10.60 -6.00
N VAL A 62 -9.37 11.19 -6.02
CA VAL A 62 -10.28 11.11 -7.17
C VAL A 62 -9.65 11.77 -8.40
N ILE A 63 -8.99 12.92 -8.23
CA ILE A 63 -8.31 13.64 -9.32
C ILE A 63 -7.15 12.79 -9.88
N GLU A 64 -6.26 12.28 -9.03
CA GLU A 64 -5.12 11.46 -9.47
C GLU A 64 -5.59 10.18 -10.18
N LYS A 65 -6.61 9.50 -9.63
CA LYS A 65 -7.23 8.34 -10.27
C LYS A 65 -7.84 8.69 -11.63
N GLY A 66 -8.50 9.84 -11.73
CA GLY A 66 -9.08 10.33 -12.98
C GLY A 66 -8.00 10.45 -14.06
N PHE A 67 -6.86 11.06 -13.77
CA PHE A 67 -5.72 11.12 -14.70
C PHE A 67 -5.18 9.75 -15.06
N CYS A 68 -5.01 8.85 -14.09
CA CYS A 68 -4.56 7.48 -14.35
C CYS A 68 -5.56 6.71 -15.21
N GLN A 69 -6.85 6.89 -14.98
CA GLN A 69 -7.91 6.25 -15.74
C GLN A 69 -7.93 6.74 -17.18
N ILE A 70 -7.86 8.05 -17.41
CA ILE A 70 -7.81 8.66 -18.76
C ILE A 70 -6.55 8.18 -19.50
N GLY A 71 -5.38 8.27 -18.86
CA GLY A 71 -4.12 7.82 -19.45
C GLY A 71 -4.13 6.34 -19.81
N GLY A 72 -4.63 5.49 -18.89
CA GLY A 72 -4.79 4.05 -19.14
C GLY A 72 -5.74 3.75 -20.29
N THR A 73 -6.86 4.47 -20.37
CA THR A 73 -7.84 4.33 -21.48
C THR A 73 -7.23 4.71 -22.82
N LEU A 74 -6.48 5.81 -22.90
CA LEU A 74 -5.79 6.22 -24.13
C LEU A 74 -4.76 5.19 -24.60
N VAL A 75 -3.93 4.69 -23.67
CA VAL A 75 -2.94 3.64 -23.97
C VAL A 75 -3.64 2.34 -24.38
N GLY A 76 -4.68 1.92 -23.67
CA GLY A 76 -5.46 0.73 -24.02
C GLY A 76 -6.15 0.85 -25.36
N GLY A 77 -6.69 2.03 -25.67
CA GLY A 77 -7.28 2.36 -26.97
C GLY A 77 -6.26 2.25 -28.11
N ALA A 78 -5.10 2.87 -27.96
CA ALA A 78 -4.03 2.80 -28.94
C ALA A 78 -3.55 1.35 -29.19
N VAL A 79 -3.34 0.57 -28.13
CA VAL A 79 -2.92 -0.83 -28.26
C VAL A 79 -4.03 -1.69 -28.87
N GLY A 80 -5.30 -1.48 -28.50
CA GLY A 80 -6.43 -2.18 -29.11
C GLY A 80 -6.50 -1.92 -30.63
N LEU A 81 -6.34 -0.66 -31.05
CA LEU A 81 -6.26 -0.27 -32.47
C LEU A 81 -5.06 -0.91 -33.18
N LEU A 82 -3.88 -0.94 -32.56
CA LEU A 82 -2.69 -1.59 -33.12
C LEU A 82 -2.88 -3.10 -33.31
N ILE A 83 -3.47 -3.79 -32.32
CA ILE A 83 -3.78 -5.22 -32.42
C ILE A 83 -4.71 -5.47 -33.62
N LEU A 84 -5.77 -4.67 -33.77
CA LEU A 84 -6.70 -4.81 -34.89
C LEU A 84 -6.07 -4.44 -36.22
N ALA A 85 -5.24 -3.41 -36.29
CA ALA A 85 -4.58 -2.99 -37.53
C ALA A 85 -3.70 -4.11 -38.15
N TRP A 86 -3.10 -4.93 -37.30
CA TRP A 86 -2.18 -5.98 -37.75
C TRP A 86 -2.77 -7.38 -37.73
N LEU A 87 -3.68 -7.66 -36.80
CA LEU A 87 -4.14 -9.01 -36.49
C LEU A 87 -5.65 -9.22 -36.73
N LEU A 88 -6.39 -8.24 -37.25
CA LEU A 88 -7.81 -8.40 -37.53
C LEU A 88 -8.13 -9.62 -38.42
N PRO A 89 -7.33 -9.95 -39.47
CA PRO A 89 -7.57 -11.15 -40.27
C PRO A 89 -7.30 -12.48 -39.53
N TYR A 90 -6.64 -12.40 -38.36
CA TYR A 90 -6.21 -13.56 -37.58
C TYR A 90 -6.77 -13.49 -36.13
N PRO A 91 -8.08 -13.75 -35.90
CA PRO A 91 -8.72 -13.56 -34.60
C PRO A 91 -8.02 -14.29 -33.44
N ALA A 92 -7.51 -15.50 -33.69
CA ALA A 92 -6.79 -16.28 -32.66
C ALA A 92 -5.50 -15.59 -32.23
N LEU A 93 -4.75 -14.98 -33.16
CA LEU A 93 -3.54 -14.20 -32.85
C LEU A 93 -3.89 -12.90 -32.13
N ALA A 94 -4.98 -12.24 -32.50
CA ALA A 94 -5.45 -11.03 -31.83
C ALA A 94 -5.83 -11.32 -30.37
N ILE A 95 -6.52 -12.42 -30.09
CA ILE A 95 -6.84 -12.89 -28.74
C ILE A 95 -5.55 -13.25 -27.98
N GLY A 96 -4.57 -13.89 -28.64
CA GLY A 96 -3.27 -14.19 -28.05
C GLY A 96 -2.49 -12.92 -27.65
N ALA A 97 -2.44 -11.92 -28.55
CA ALA A 97 -1.80 -10.63 -28.29
C ALA A 97 -2.50 -9.88 -27.13
N LEU A 98 -3.83 -9.92 -27.10
CA LEU A 98 -4.63 -9.33 -26.03
C LEU A 98 -4.38 -10.05 -24.69
N THR A 99 -4.28 -11.39 -24.69
CA THR A 99 -3.92 -12.19 -23.52
C THR A 99 -2.58 -11.75 -22.94
N LEU A 100 -1.58 -11.58 -23.79
CA LEU A 100 -0.26 -11.08 -23.42
C LEU A 100 -0.34 -9.66 -22.84
N TRP A 101 -1.10 -8.77 -23.49
CA TRP A 101 -1.30 -7.40 -23.05
C TRP A 101 -1.93 -7.32 -21.65
N ILE A 102 -2.94 -8.13 -21.38
CA ILE A 102 -3.59 -8.22 -20.06
C ILE A 102 -2.60 -8.73 -19.01
N GLY A 103 -1.83 -9.77 -19.35
CA GLY A 103 -0.79 -10.29 -18.47
C GLY A 103 0.28 -9.25 -18.14
N LEU A 104 0.74 -8.49 -19.12
CA LEU A 104 1.70 -7.40 -18.93
C LEU A 104 1.14 -6.29 -18.01
N ASN A 105 -0.10 -5.86 -18.24
CA ASN A 105 -0.74 -4.84 -17.38
C ASN A 105 -0.92 -5.33 -15.94
N ALA A 106 -1.34 -6.58 -15.75
CA ALA A 106 -1.49 -7.16 -14.41
C ALA A 106 -0.14 -7.29 -13.70
N GLY A 107 0.89 -7.75 -14.40
CA GLY A 107 2.25 -7.82 -13.89
C GLY A 107 2.82 -6.44 -13.57
N ALA A 108 2.65 -5.45 -14.44
CA ALA A 108 3.06 -4.07 -14.22
C ALA A 108 2.33 -3.44 -13.01
N SER A 109 1.03 -3.70 -12.87
CA SER A 109 0.23 -3.28 -11.70
C SER A 109 0.82 -3.83 -10.39
N ALA A 110 1.18 -5.12 -10.37
CA ALA A 110 1.80 -5.75 -9.21
C ALA A 110 3.23 -5.24 -8.93
N TRP A 111 3.97 -4.85 -9.97
CA TRP A 111 5.32 -4.30 -9.86
C TRP A 111 5.35 -2.86 -9.36
N VAL A 112 4.52 -1.97 -9.94
CA VAL A 112 4.51 -0.53 -9.63
C VAL A 112 3.96 -0.27 -8.23
N ARG A 113 2.93 -0.99 -7.83
CA ARG A 113 2.34 -0.98 -6.48
C ARG A 113 1.84 0.37 -5.95
N GLN A 114 1.76 1.40 -6.78
CA GLN A 114 1.08 2.64 -6.43
C GLN A 114 -0.44 2.48 -6.62
N ALA A 115 -1.22 2.86 -5.60
CA ALA A 115 -2.66 2.58 -5.57
C ALA A 115 -3.42 3.13 -6.78
N ASN A 116 -3.05 4.31 -7.27
CA ASN A 116 -3.76 4.97 -8.35
C ASN A 116 -3.33 4.49 -9.75
N PHE A 117 -2.05 4.11 -9.95
CA PHE A 117 -1.58 3.54 -11.22
C PHE A 117 -2.24 2.20 -11.56
N ILE A 118 -2.72 1.46 -10.57
CA ILE A 118 -3.46 0.22 -10.80
C ILE A 118 -4.71 0.47 -11.66
N TYR A 119 -5.39 1.60 -11.43
CA TYR A 119 -6.53 2.00 -12.25
C TYR A 119 -6.13 2.26 -13.69
N GLY A 120 -4.97 2.88 -13.93
CA GLY A 120 -4.41 3.06 -15.27
C GLY A 120 -4.19 1.72 -15.98
N PHE A 121 -3.53 0.76 -15.33
CA PHE A 121 -3.30 -0.58 -15.90
C PHE A 121 -4.61 -1.35 -16.11
N ALA A 122 -5.56 -1.27 -15.18
CA ALA A 122 -6.86 -1.91 -15.33
C ALA A 122 -7.64 -1.31 -16.52
N MET A 123 -7.62 0.02 -16.67
CA MET A 123 -8.28 0.69 -17.80
C MET A 123 -7.59 0.39 -19.14
N ALA A 124 -6.26 0.31 -19.17
CA ALA A 124 -5.52 -0.09 -20.36
C ALA A 124 -5.85 -1.53 -20.79
N GLY A 125 -6.01 -2.44 -19.84
CA GLY A 125 -6.44 -3.80 -20.10
C GLY A 125 -7.88 -3.88 -20.63
N ILE A 126 -8.84 -3.26 -19.92
CA ILE A 126 -10.26 -3.38 -20.27
C ILE A 126 -10.61 -2.65 -21.56
N THR A 127 -10.01 -1.46 -21.83
CA THR A 127 -10.28 -0.70 -23.04
C THR A 127 -9.78 -1.45 -24.28
N ALA A 128 -8.56 -1.99 -24.25
CA ALA A 128 -8.06 -2.82 -25.33
C ALA A 128 -8.94 -4.07 -25.54
N THR A 129 -9.39 -4.73 -24.44
CA THR A 129 -10.30 -5.88 -24.50
C THR A 129 -11.62 -5.53 -25.18
N LEU A 130 -12.24 -4.42 -24.81
CA LEU A 130 -13.52 -4.00 -25.38
C LEU A 130 -13.39 -3.70 -26.88
N ILE A 131 -12.35 -2.96 -27.30
CA ILE A 131 -12.13 -2.61 -28.71
C ILE A 131 -11.88 -3.86 -29.55
N VAL A 132 -10.96 -4.73 -29.10
CA VAL A 132 -10.56 -5.90 -29.89
C VAL A 132 -11.67 -6.94 -29.94
N VAL A 133 -12.31 -7.24 -28.78
CA VAL A 133 -13.34 -8.30 -28.73
C VAL A 133 -14.59 -7.87 -29.49
N LEU A 134 -15.05 -6.62 -29.34
CA LEU A 134 -16.22 -6.13 -30.10
C LEU A 134 -15.99 -6.16 -31.61
N ALA A 135 -14.77 -5.81 -32.06
CA ALA A 135 -14.42 -5.88 -33.49
C ALA A 135 -14.35 -7.32 -34.02
N ILE A 136 -13.86 -8.27 -33.24
CA ILE A 136 -13.77 -9.68 -33.66
C ILE A 136 -15.16 -10.36 -33.72
N VAL A 137 -16.10 -9.95 -32.85
CA VAL A 137 -17.43 -10.58 -32.75
C VAL A 137 -18.32 -10.22 -33.94
N ASP A 138 -18.17 -9.02 -34.50
CA ASP A 138 -18.96 -8.54 -35.63
C ASP A 138 -18.05 -8.08 -36.78
N PRO A 139 -17.32 -9.02 -37.43
CA PRO A 139 -16.38 -8.67 -38.48
C PRO A 139 -17.06 -8.11 -39.75
N ALA A 140 -18.32 -8.43 -39.98
CA ALA A 140 -19.07 -7.96 -41.15
C ALA A 140 -19.35 -6.44 -41.10
N ASN A 141 -19.55 -5.91 -39.89
CA ASN A 141 -19.78 -4.47 -39.66
C ASN A 141 -18.51 -3.72 -39.23
N THR A 142 -17.37 -4.37 -39.17
CA THR A 142 -16.11 -3.81 -38.69
C THR A 142 -15.31 -3.18 -39.82
N SER A 143 -15.65 -1.94 -40.19
CA SER A 143 -14.81 -1.09 -41.03
C SER A 143 -13.75 -0.38 -40.19
N SER A 144 -12.66 0.12 -40.82
CA SER A 144 -11.67 0.94 -40.11
C SER A 144 -12.28 2.16 -39.42
N LEU A 145 -13.27 2.76 -40.04
CA LEU A 145 -14.04 3.86 -39.44
C LEU A 145 -14.88 3.41 -38.24
N GLY A 146 -15.53 2.24 -38.34
CA GLY A 146 -16.29 1.64 -37.24
C GLY A 146 -15.43 1.32 -36.03
N ILE A 147 -14.25 0.75 -36.23
CA ILE A 147 -13.25 0.51 -35.15
C ILE A 147 -12.85 1.82 -34.46
N PHE A 148 -12.57 2.87 -35.28
CA PHE A 148 -12.24 4.17 -34.74
C PHE A 148 -13.38 4.77 -33.94
N HIS A 149 -14.62 4.65 -34.40
CA HIS A 149 -15.81 5.11 -33.66
C HIS A 149 -15.96 4.35 -32.32
N ILE A 150 -15.81 3.04 -32.30
CA ILE A 150 -15.83 2.25 -31.05
C ILE A 150 -14.76 2.76 -30.06
N ALA A 151 -13.54 3.00 -30.54
CA ALA A 151 -12.46 3.47 -29.69
C ALA A 151 -12.73 4.88 -29.17
N ASN A 152 -13.18 5.79 -30.03
CA ASN A 152 -13.51 7.17 -29.67
C ASN A 152 -14.68 7.23 -28.66
N ALA A 153 -15.73 6.45 -28.87
CA ALA A 153 -16.86 6.36 -27.94
C ALA A 153 -16.39 5.91 -26.53
N ARG A 154 -15.53 4.87 -26.48
CA ARG A 154 -14.97 4.38 -25.21
C ARG A 154 -14.17 5.44 -24.47
N VAL A 155 -13.30 6.14 -25.17
CA VAL A 155 -12.49 7.20 -24.61
C VAL A 155 -13.36 8.35 -24.09
N SER A 156 -14.32 8.80 -24.88
CA SER A 156 -15.24 9.89 -24.53
C SER A 156 -16.11 9.56 -23.31
N GLU A 157 -16.70 8.36 -23.26
CA GLU A 157 -17.54 7.89 -22.15
C GLU A 157 -16.77 7.84 -20.83
N ILE A 158 -15.56 7.30 -20.85
CA ILE A 158 -14.72 7.17 -19.65
C ILE A 158 -14.24 8.54 -19.17
N ILE A 159 -13.82 9.42 -20.09
CA ILE A 159 -13.39 10.78 -19.77
C ILE A 159 -14.56 11.55 -19.15
N LEU A 160 -15.73 11.49 -19.75
CA LEU A 160 -16.92 12.19 -19.25
C LEU A 160 -17.31 11.71 -17.86
N GLY A 161 -17.34 10.39 -17.63
CA GLY A 161 -17.61 9.82 -16.31
C GLY A 161 -16.57 10.25 -15.27
N ALA A 162 -15.30 10.29 -15.66
CA ALA A 162 -14.21 10.75 -14.79
C ALA A 162 -14.34 12.24 -14.43
N LEU A 163 -14.67 13.08 -15.40
CA LEU A 163 -14.90 14.52 -15.17
C LEU A 163 -16.09 14.76 -14.25
N CYS A 164 -17.22 14.09 -14.49
CA CYS A 164 -18.40 14.20 -13.65
C CYS A 164 -18.12 13.77 -12.20
N ALA A 165 -17.48 12.63 -12.01
CA ALA A 165 -17.11 12.14 -10.68
C ALA A 165 -16.16 13.10 -9.96
N THR A 166 -15.17 13.64 -10.66
CA THR A 166 -14.22 14.61 -10.11
C THR A 166 -14.90 15.92 -9.75
N LEU A 167 -15.77 16.43 -10.62
CA LEU A 167 -16.54 17.66 -10.39
C LEU A 167 -17.44 17.51 -9.15
N VAL A 168 -18.25 16.47 -9.11
CA VAL A 168 -19.15 16.19 -7.97
C VAL A 168 -18.35 15.97 -6.69
N SER A 169 -17.21 15.28 -6.78
CA SER A 169 -16.35 15.04 -5.62
C SER A 169 -15.71 16.31 -5.08
N SER A 170 -15.40 17.28 -5.92
CA SER A 170 -14.81 18.55 -5.51
C SER A 170 -15.81 19.57 -5.00
N LEU A 171 -17.05 19.54 -5.52
CA LEU A 171 -18.10 20.52 -5.18
C LEU A 171 -18.99 20.09 -4.02
N LEU A 172 -19.41 18.82 -3.99
CA LEU A 172 -20.34 18.31 -2.97
C LEU A 172 -19.60 17.67 -1.81
N TRP A 173 -19.70 18.27 -0.63
CA TRP A 173 -19.09 17.75 0.62
C TRP A 173 -17.66 17.21 0.42
N PRO A 174 -16.70 18.08 0.05
CA PRO A 174 -15.34 17.62 -0.22
C PRO A 174 -14.70 17.02 1.03
N VAL A 175 -14.32 15.76 0.95
CA VAL A 175 -13.54 15.09 1.98
C VAL A 175 -12.07 15.36 1.66
N ARG A 176 -11.41 16.17 2.49
CA ARG A 176 -10.00 16.51 2.29
C ARG A 176 -9.10 15.39 2.83
N VAL A 177 -8.17 14.93 2.02
CA VAL A 177 -7.12 13.99 2.45
C VAL A 177 -6.31 14.56 3.60
N SER A 178 -6.13 15.88 3.61
CA SER A 178 -5.39 16.57 4.67
C SER A 178 -5.97 16.39 6.06
N SER A 179 -7.29 16.25 6.22
CA SER A 179 -7.92 15.96 7.52
C SER A 179 -7.66 14.53 7.96
N LEU A 180 -7.78 13.58 7.03
CA LEU A 180 -7.50 12.16 7.25
C LEU A 180 -6.01 11.92 7.55
N LEU A 181 -5.13 12.61 6.81
CA LEU A 181 -3.69 12.56 7.02
C LEU A 181 -3.30 13.01 8.43
N LYS A 182 -3.92 14.08 8.95
CA LYS A 182 -3.70 14.57 10.33
C LYS A 182 -4.16 13.55 11.36
N GLU A 183 -5.30 12.91 11.14
CA GLU A 183 -5.84 11.86 12.02
C GLU A 183 -4.93 10.62 12.03
N HIS A 184 -4.51 10.15 10.85
CA HIS A 184 -3.59 9.03 10.75
C HIS A 184 -2.21 9.34 11.32
N ALA A 185 -1.69 10.56 11.14
CA ALA A 185 -0.43 11.00 11.76
C ALA A 185 -0.53 10.99 13.29
N ARG A 186 -1.61 11.53 13.85
CA ARG A 186 -1.87 11.51 15.30
C ARG A 186 -1.98 10.08 15.83
N THR A 187 -2.72 9.22 15.12
CA THR A 187 -2.87 7.81 15.48
C THR A 187 -1.54 7.08 15.44
N ALA A 188 -0.74 7.25 14.39
CA ALA A 188 0.58 6.64 14.26
C ALA A 188 1.53 7.09 15.38
N LEU A 189 1.55 8.38 15.73
CA LEU A 189 2.36 8.91 16.82
C LEU A 189 1.90 8.37 18.19
N ASN A 190 0.60 8.33 18.45
CA ASN A 190 0.07 7.78 19.69
C ASN A 190 0.39 6.28 19.83
N GLN A 191 0.28 5.52 18.74
CA GLN A 191 0.68 4.11 18.72
C GLN A 191 2.18 3.93 18.92
N THR A 192 2.99 4.87 18.39
CA THR A 192 4.43 4.90 18.60
C THR A 192 4.74 5.11 20.08
N LEU A 193 4.17 6.14 20.71
CA LEU A 193 4.36 6.42 22.13
C LEU A 193 3.94 5.26 23.01
N ALA A 194 2.78 4.63 22.71
CA ALA A 194 2.32 3.43 23.42
C ALA A 194 3.30 2.24 23.27
N TYR A 195 3.91 2.09 22.10
CA TYR A 195 4.93 1.06 21.90
C TYR A 195 6.24 1.38 22.64
N LEU A 196 6.68 2.65 22.64
CA LEU A 196 7.85 3.09 23.40
C LEU A 196 7.68 2.82 24.91
N GLU A 197 6.50 3.14 25.45
CA GLU A 197 6.12 2.84 26.83
C GLU A 197 6.13 1.33 27.14
N LEU A 198 5.51 0.53 26.27
CA LEU A 198 5.40 -0.93 26.43
C LEU A 198 6.76 -1.64 26.33
N GLU A 199 7.69 -1.15 25.51
CA GLU A 199 9.02 -1.75 25.36
C GLU A 199 9.88 -1.53 26.62
N LEU A 200 9.65 -0.43 27.35
CA LEU A 200 10.27 -0.13 28.64
C LEU A 200 9.55 -0.76 29.84
N ASP A 201 8.41 -1.41 29.62
CA ASP A 201 7.67 -2.09 30.70
C ASP A 201 8.29 -3.46 31.00
N PRO A 202 8.82 -3.67 32.24
CA PRO A 202 9.34 -4.98 32.64
C PRO A 202 8.29 -6.10 32.59
N ALA A 203 7.02 -5.76 32.89
CA ALA A 203 5.88 -6.70 32.87
C ALA A 203 5.31 -6.93 31.44
N GLY A 204 5.81 -6.24 30.45
CA GLY A 204 5.37 -6.35 29.06
C GLY A 204 5.67 -7.75 28.49
N THR A 205 4.65 -8.47 28.00
CA THR A 205 4.85 -9.75 27.34
C THR A 205 5.28 -9.59 25.88
N HIS A 206 6.00 -10.58 25.35
CA HIS A 206 6.41 -10.60 23.92
C HIS A 206 5.20 -10.48 22.99
N ALA A 207 4.11 -11.18 23.27
CA ALA A 207 2.89 -11.15 22.47
C ALA A 207 2.25 -9.76 22.42
N LYS A 208 2.21 -9.02 23.55
CA LYS A 208 1.69 -7.64 23.58
C LYS A 208 2.56 -6.70 22.74
N ARG A 209 3.90 -6.79 22.88
CA ARG A 209 4.85 -5.99 22.08
C ARG A 209 4.69 -6.27 20.59
N HIS A 210 4.59 -7.53 20.20
CA HIS A 210 4.40 -7.93 18.80
C HIS A 210 3.08 -7.38 18.22
N HIS A 211 1.98 -7.49 18.97
CA HIS A 211 0.69 -6.95 18.55
C HIS A 211 0.72 -5.42 18.38
N GLN A 212 1.38 -4.70 19.31
CA GLN A 212 1.49 -3.25 19.25
C GLN A 212 2.33 -2.78 18.06
N VAL A 213 3.45 -3.46 17.75
CA VAL A 213 4.24 -3.19 16.55
C VAL A 213 3.43 -3.38 15.29
N ASP A 214 2.64 -4.44 15.23
CA ASP A 214 1.78 -4.75 14.09
C ASP A 214 0.77 -3.62 13.82
N THR A 215 0.11 -3.15 14.88
CA THR A 215 -0.84 -2.03 14.82
C THR A 215 -0.15 -0.73 14.39
N LEU A 216 1.03 -0.46 14.93
CA LEU A 216 1.84 0.70 14.59
C LEU A 216 2.29 0.68 13.11
N LEU A 217 2.77 -0.46 12.61
CA LEU A 217 3.15 -0.59 11.21
C LEU A 217 1.96 -0.35 10.27
N GLN A 218 0.75 -0.81 10.63
CA GLN A 218 -0.46 -0.51 9.86
C GLN A 218 -0.75 0.99 9.81
N GLY A 219 -0.56 1.70 10.93
CA GLY A 219 -0.70 3.16 11.00
C GLY A 219 0.29 3.89 10.11
N ILE A 220 1.56 3.47 10.10
CA ILE A 220 2.60 4.04 9.22
C ILE A 220 2.23 3.86 7.75
N PHE A 221 1.74 2.67 7.37
CA PHE A 221 1.38 2.42 5.97
C PHE A 221 0.15 3.20 5.53
N ALA A 222 -0.85 3.36 6.41
CA ALA A 222 -2.00 4.22 6.13
C ALA A 222 -1.55 5.67 5.91
N LEU A 223 -0.69 6.18 6.78
CA LEU A 223 -0.12 7.53 6.66
C LEU A 223 0.70 7.71 5.37
N SER A 224 1.48 6.71 5.00
CA SER A 224 2.26 6.71 3.76
C SER A 224 1.38 6.69 2.50
N ASP A 225 0.31 5.90 2.51
CA ASP A 225 -0.63 5.83 1.39
C ASP A 225 -1.36 7.18 1.20
N ASP A 226 -1.72 7.87 2.29
CA ASP A 226 -2.38 9.18 2.22
C ASP A 226 -1.41 10.32 1.86
N SER A 227 -0.12 10.17 2.19
CA SER A 227 0.89 11.20 1.88
C SER A 227 1.05 11.47 0.39
N SER A 228 0.87 10.43 -0.45
CA SER A 228 0.90 10.57 -1.90
C SER A 228 -0.30 11.38 -2.43
N ALA A 229 -1.45 11.19 -1.82
CA ALA A 229 -2.70 11.79 -2.25
C ALA A 229 -2.82 13.28 -1.87
N VAL A 230 -2.32 13.65 -0.69
CA VAL A 230 -2.38 15.04 -0.22
C VAL A 230 -1.56 15.99 -1.09
N HIS A 231 -0.61 15.46 -1.88
CA HIS A 231 0.20 16.23 -2.81
C HIS A 231 -0.64 17.06 -3.80
N TYR A 232 -1.80 16.56 -4.17
CA TYR A 232 -2.73 17.20 -5.12
C TYR A 232 -3.75 18.13 -4.43
N GLU A 233 -3.67 18.35 -3.10
CA GLU A 233 -4.59 19.21 -2.35
C GLU A 233 -4.01 20.62 -2.11
N GLY A 234 -4.01 21.44 -3.15
CA GLY A 234 -3.64 22.86 -3.06
C GLY A 234 -2.15 23.13 -2.83
N SER A 235 -1.81 24.39 -2.62
CA SER A 235 -0.40 24.86 -2.51
C SER A 235 0.38 24.27 -1.34
N HIS A 236 -0.29 23.92 -0.24
CA HIS A 236 0.32 23.33 0.95
C HIS A 236 0.40 21.79 0.90
N GLY A 237 -0.16 21.15 -0.12
CA GLY A 237 -0.16 19.69 -0.28
C GLY A 237 1.24 19.06 -0.26
N PRO A 238 2.20 19.56 -1.07
CA PRO A 238 3.57 19.03 -1.08
C PRO A 238 4.29 19.14 0.28
N GLY A 239 4.07 20.21 1.04
CA GLY A 239 4.62 20.38 2.39
C GLY A 239 4.07 19.35 3.37
N ARG A 240 2.76 19.10 3.33
CA ARG A 240 2.10 18.07 4.15
C ARG A 240 2.55 16.66 3.80
N ALA A 241 2.72 16.36 2.51
CA ALA A 241 3.24 15.07 2.07
C ALA A 241 4.65 14.80 2.62
N ARG A 242 5.53 15.82 2.58
CA ARG A 242 6.88 15.73 3.16
C ARG A 242 6.83 15.50 4.67
N ALA A 243 6.00 16.25 5.39
CA ALA A 243 5.85 16.09 6.84
C ALA A 243 5.37 14.68 7.22
N ALA A 244 4.39 14.14 6.52
CA ALA A 244 3.91 12.76 6.73
C ALA A 244 5.01 11.73 6.48
N THR A 245 5.82 11.92 5.43
CA THR A 245 6.96 11.04 5.13
C THR A 245 8.02 11.09 6.22
N VAL A 246 8.32 12.28 6.79
CA VAL A 246 9.23 12.42 7.95
C VAL A 246 8.69 11.63 9.14
N ILE A 247 7.40 11.75 9.45
CA ILE A 247 6.78 10.98 10.54
C ILE A 247 6.98 9.48 10.32
N CYS A 248 6.72 8.96 9.12
CA CYS A 248 6.91 7.56 8.82
C CYS A 248 8.36 7.09 9.05
N HIS A 249 9.35 7.85 8.56
CA HIS A 249 10.77 7.51 8.76
C HIS A 249 11.19 7.57 10.22
N LYS A 250 10.79 8.62 10.93
CA LYS A 250 11.17 8.80 12.33
C LYS A 250 10.50 7.78 13.25
N THR A 251 9.26 7.40 12.96
CA THR A 251 8.59 6.30 13.68
C THR A 251 9.34 4.98 13.52
N LEU A 252 9.80 4.63 12.31
CA LEU A 252 10.61 3.43 12.12
C LEU A 252 11.94 3.48 12.88
N SER A 253 12.60 4.64 12.89
CA SER A 253 13.82 4.85 13.68
C SER A 253 13.56 4.73 15.17
N LEU A 254 12.47 5.31 15.68
CA LEU A 254 12.06 5.18 17.08
C LEU A 254 11.83 3.73 17.49
N VAL A 255 11.11 2.95 16.66
CA VAL A 255 10.90 1.51 16.90
C VAL A 255 12.21 0.75 16.97
N ALA A 256 13.14 1.01 16.06
CA ALA A 256 14.44 0.35 16.08
C ALA A 256 15.25 0.71 17.34
N ARG A 257 15.29 1.98 17.72
CA ARG A 257 16.08 2.48 18.86
C ARG A 257 15.53 2.01 20.20
N ILE A 258 14.21 2.05 20.40
CA ILE A 258 13.61 1.60 21.67
C ILE A 258 13.82 0.10 21.90
N ARG A 259 13.81 -0.71 20.83
CA ARG A 259 14.11 -2.16 20.94
C ARG A 259 15.55 -2.40 21.38
N VAL A 260 16.49 -1.52 21.04
CA VAL A 260 17.86 -1.60 21.57
C VAL A 260 17.86 -1.42 23.08
N ILE A 261 17.18 -0.37 23.55
CA ILE A 261 17.06 -0.06 24.98
C ILE A 261 16.37 -1.21 25.71
N GLY A 262 15.21 -1.66 25.22
CA GLY A 262 14.47 -2.75 25.86
C GLY A 262 15.23 -4.08 25.90
N ARG A 263 16.01 -4.39 24.87
CA ARG A 263 16.88 -5.59 24.89
C ARG A 263 18.05 -5.45 25.86
N LEU A 264 18.71 -4.30 25.92
CA LEU A 264 19.76 -4.04 26.88
C LEU A 264 19.25 -4.22 28.32
N MET A 265 18.07 -3.70 28.61
CA MET A 265 17.44 -3.86 29.93
C MET A 265 17.13 -5.31 30.31
N ARG A 266 16.64 -6.10 29.34
CA ARG A 266 16.23 -7.50 29.60
C ARG A 266 17.41 -8.48 29.68
N ASN A 267 18.50 -8.19 29.00
CA ASN A 267 19.64 -9.10 28.90
C ASN A 267 20.77 -8.77 29.88
N HIS A 268 20.78 -7.56 30.46
CA HIS A 268 21.85 -7.04 31.30
C HIS A 268 21.29 -6.36 32.54
N ASP A 269 20.79 -7.14 33.49
CA ASP A 269 20.30 -6.64 34.78
C ASP A 269 21.40 -5.93 35.60
N ASP A 270 22.65 -6.31 35.40
CA ASP A 270 23.84 -5.73 35.99
C ASP A 270 24.06 -4.25 35.60
N LEU A 271 23.55 -3.82 34.45
CA LEU A 271 23.59 -2.42 34.01
C LEU A 271 22.54 -1.55 34.67
N LEU A 272 21.52 -2.12 35.30
CA LEU A 272 20.39 -1.40 35.88
C LEU A 272 20.75 -0.81 37.28
N THR A 273 21.64 0.21 37.27
CA THR A 273 21.86 1.02 38.47
C THR A 273 20.58 1.74 38.90
N PRO A 274 20.40 2.12 40.19
CA PRO A 274 19.22 2.87 40.63
C PRO A 274 18.97 4.14 39.79
N ALA A 275 20.02 4.90 39.51
CA ALA A 275 19.92 6.11 38.69
C ALA A 275 19.44 5.81 37.25
N LEU A 276 19.82 4.66 36.69
CA LEU A 276 19.35 4.27 35.36
C LEU A 276 17.89 3.82 35.37
N ARG A 277 17.44 3.15 36.43
CA ARG A 277 16.01 2.80 36.64
C ARG A 277 15.16 4.06 36.74
N ASP A 278 15.55 5.04 37.54
CA ASP A 278 14.84 6.31 37.69
C ASP A 278 14.73 7.03 36.32
N LEU A 279 15.78 6.98 35.51
CA LEU A 279 15.77 7.56 34.17
C LEU A 279 14.83 6.81 33.21
N LEU A 280 14.78 5.48 33.29
CA LEU A 280 13.85 4.67 32.50
C LEU A 280 12.38 4.92 32.87
N ASP A 281 12.11 5.07 34.16
CA ASP A 281 10.79 5.43 34.67
C ASP A 281 10.40 6.86 34.26
N ALA A 282 11.37 7.79 34.24
CA ALA A 282 11.16 9.13 33.70
C ALA A 282 10.84 9.12 32.20
N LEU A 283 11.55 8.32 31.42
CA LEU A 283 11.27 8.09 29.98
C LEU A 283 9.85 7.54 29.77
N ARG A 284 9.48 6.50 30.52
CA ARG A 284 8.16 5.86 30.45
C ARG A 284 7.05 6.84 30.80
N THR A 285 7.21 7.57 31.90
CA THR A 285 6.26 8.60 32.35
C THR A 285 6.11 9.73 31.34
N ALA A 286 7.21 10.17 30.73
CA ALA A 286 7.18 11.19 29.70
C ALA A 286 6.43 10.72 28.44
N PHE A 287 6.62 9.47 28.00
CA PHE A 287 5.87 8.91 26.87
C PHE A 287 4.38 8.83 27.16
N GLN A 288 3.99 8.43 28.37
CA GLN A 288 2.60 8.41 28.79
C GLN A 288 1.99 9.81 28.78
N ARG A 289 2.66 10.82 29.39
CA ARG A 289 2.20 12.21 29.38
C ARG A 289 2.02 12.75 27.98
N MET A 290 3.00 12.53 27.09
CA MET A 290 2.92 12.97 25.69
C MET A 290 1.72 12.32 24.97
N ARG A 291 1.39 11.06 25.24
CA ARG A 291 0.24 10.36 24.66
C ARG A 291 -1.10 10.93 25.14
N GLU A 292 -1.20 11.26 26.41
CA GLU A 292 -2.41 11.80 27.03
C GLU A 292 -2.64 13.28 26.66
N THR A 293 -1.61 13.98 26.24
CA THR A 293 -1.66 15.40 25.91
C THR A 293 -2.29 15.65 24.53
N PRO A 294 -3.37 16.42 24.42
CA PRO A 294 -4.01 16.73 23.15
C PRO A 294 -3.20 17.71 22.27
N SER A 295 -2.31 18.51 22.87
CA SER A 295 -1.54 19.55 22.19
C SER A 295 -0.17 19.04 21.72
N ALA A 296 0.09 19.13 20.41
CA ALA A 296 1.40 18.81 19.83
C ALA A 296 2.53 19.70 20.38
N GLU A 297 2.21 20.93 20.78
CA GLU A 297 3.19 21.86 21.34
C GLU A 297 3.62 21.47 22.76
N GLN A 298 2.67 21.01 23.58
CA GLN A 298 2.97 20.52 24.92
C GLN A 298 3.76 19.21 24.86
N ALA A 299 3.37 18.27 23.96
CA ALA A 299 4.14 17.04 23.73
C ALA A 299 5.59 17.35 23.30
N MET A 300 5.79 18.40 22.52
CA MET A 300 7.14 18.84 22.11
C MET A 300 7.95 19.41 23.28
N LYS A 301 7.34 20.20 24.15
CA LYS A 301 8.00 20.73 25.36
C LYS A 301 8.42 19.58 26.29
N GLU A 302 7.58 18.60 26.50
CA GLU A 302 7.92 17.39 27.27
C GLU A 302 9.08 16.61 26.65
N ALA A 303 9.09 16.41 25.33
CA ALA A 303 10.20 15.75 24.64
C ALA A 303 11.53 16.53 24.73
N GLN A 304 11.47 17.86 24.69
CA GLN A 304 12.64 18.72 24.86
C GLN A 304 13.17 18.68 26.30
N ALA A 305 12.27 18.73 27.30
CA ALA A 305 12.63 18.60 28.72
C ALA A 305 13.29 17.24 28.99
N LEU A 306 12.71 16.16 28.46
CA LEU A 306 13.27 14.81 28.55
C LEU A 306 14.68 14.75 27.94
N ARG A 307 14.89 15.36 26.78
CA ARG A 307 16.21 15.42 26.14
C ARG A 307 17.23 16.16 26.98
N GLN A 308 16.83 17.22 27.66
CA GLN A 308 17.69 17.97 28.55
C GLN A 308 18.06 17.13 29.78
N GLN A 309 17.10 16.49 30.44
CA GLN A 309 17.35 15.55 31.55
C GLN A 309 18.36 14.46 31.17
N LEU A 310 18.23 13.88 29.97
CA LEU A 310 19.18 12.88 29.46
C LEU A 310 20.57 13.44 29.22
N ARG A 311 20.71 14.72 28.88
CA ARG A 311 22.02 15.38 28.72
C ARG A 311 22.68 15.66 30.08
N GLU A 312 21.91 16.10 31.06
CA GLU A 312 22.37 16.37 32.42
C GLU A 312 22.81 15.07 33.09
N ALA A 313 21.97 14.02 33.06
CA ALA A 313 22.30 12.71 33.61
C ALA A 313 23.54 12.07 32.97
N ARG A 314 23.83 12.38 31.72
CA ARG A 314 25.05 11.97 31.05
C ARG A 314 26.27 12.78 31.51
N GLY A 315 26.12 14.11 31.77
CA GLY A 315 27.22 15.00 32.22
C GLY A 315 27.80 14.51 33.54
N ASP A 316 26.96 14.07 34.44
CA ASP A 316 27.35 13.60 35.78
C ASP A 316 28.09 12.22 35.79
N GLN A 317 28.05 11.45 34.69
CA GLN A 317 28.62 10.10 34.62
C GLN A 317 29.65 9.92 33.48
N ALA A 318 30.26 11.00 32.98
CA ALA A 318 30.82 11.01 31.61
C ALA A 318 32.09 10.16 31.42
N ASP A 319 32.98 10.01 32.38
CA ASP A 319 34.32 9.43 32.11
C ASP A 319 34.57 8.00 32.66
N ASP A 320 33.77 7.50 33.63
CA ASP A 320 33.98 6.19 34.25
C ASP A 320 32.89 5.16 33.93
N ALA A 321 31.85 5.53 33.15
CA ALA A 321 30.74 4.62 32.88
C ALA A 321 31.13 3.46 31.93
N PRO A 322 30.60 2.22 32.13
CA PRO A 322 30.83 1.08 31.25
C PRO A 322 30.41 1.38 29.79
N PRO A 323 31.06 0.79 28.77
CA PRO A 323 30.76 1.03 27.34
C PRO A 323 29.28 0.81 26.99
N LEU A 324 28.63 -0.21 27.57
CA LEU A 324 27.20 -0.48 27.37
C LEU A 324 26.29 0.61 27.92
N GLN A 325 26.63 1.19 29.10
CA GLN A 325 25.87 2.29 29.68
C GLN A 325 26.02 3.57 28.85
N ARG A 326 27.21 3.87 28.37
CA ARG A 326 27.44 4.99 27.42
C ARG A 326 26.62 4.81 26.15
N ARG A 327 26.54 3.58 25.64
CA ARG A 327 25.71 3.24 24.49
C ARG A 327 24.22 3.47 24.75
N PHE A 328 23.74 3.09 25.93
CA PHE A 328 22.36 3.36 26.36
C PHE A 328 22.02 4.85 26.28
N PHE A 329 22.81 5.70 26.92
CA PHE A 329 22.59 7.15 26.90
C PHE A 329 22.61 7.72 25.47
N GLN A 330 23.48 7.24 24.62
CA GLN A 330 23.54 7.70 23.24
C GLN A 330 22.28 7.29 22.46
N VAL A 331 21.82 6.05 22.62
CA VAL A 331 20.59 5.58 21.96
C VAL A 331 19.37 6.37 22.47
N ALA A 332 19.29 6.61 23.78
CA ALA A 332 18.21 7.40 24.39
C ALA A 332 18.21 8.86 23.90
N GLN A 333 19.39 9.49 23.76
CA GLN A 333 19.51 10.85 23.17
C GLN A 333 19.09 10.90 21.71
N ASN A 334 19.46 9.89 20.92
CA ASN A 334 19.06 9.80 19.51
C ASN A 334 17.55 9.53 19.39
N LEU A 335 16.99 8.71 20.28
CA LEU A 335 15.56 8.42 20.35
C LEU A 335 14.75 9.71 20.61
N THR A 336 15.16 10.51 21.61
CA THR A 336 14.49 11.78 21.92
C THR A 336 14.65 12.80 20.79
N ALA A 337 15.78 12.81 20.07
CA ALA A 337 15.98 13.65 18.91
C ALA A 337 15.02 13.28 17.77
N ASP A 338 14.88 11.98 17.46
CA ASP A 338 13.92 11.52 16.44
C ASP A 338 12.47 11.77 16.85
N LEU A 339 12.15 11.65 18.14
CA LEU A 339 10.82 11.95 18.66
C LEU A 339 10.47 13.44 18.47
N ILE A 340 11.39 14.34 18.78
CA ILE A 340 11.22 15.79 18.55
C ILE A 340 10.97 16.06 17.07
N LEU A 341 11.76 15.47 16.15
CA LEU A 341 11.58 15.64 14.71
C LEU A 341 10.23 15.10 14.22
N ALA A 342 9.76 13.99 14.78
CA ALA A 342 8.44 13.43 14.46
C ALA A 342 7.30 14.35 14.94
N LEU A 343 7.44 14.94 16.14
CA LEU A 343 6.48 15.91 16.70
C LEU A 343 6.51 17.25 15.94
N GLU A 344 7.66 17.72 15.51
CA GLU A 344 7.80 18.91 14.64
C GLU A 344 7.11 18.68 13.29
N ALA A 345 7.32 17.51 12.69
CA ALA A 345 6.65 17.15 11.45
C ALA A 345 5.13 17.07 11.63
N ASN A 346 4.66 16.55 12.76
CA ASN A 346 3.23 16.56 13.08
C ASN A 346 2.67 17.97 13.27
N ARG A 347 3.43 18.86 13.92
CA ARG A 347 3.07 20.27 14.03
C ARG A 347 2.98 20.95 12.65
N ALA A 348 3.92 20.65 11.76
CA ALA A 348 3.92 21.17 10.39
C ALA A 348 2.72 20.69 9.55
N LEU A 349 2.16 19.50 9.83
CA LEU A 349 0.90 19.06 9.23
C LEU A 349 -0.29 19.96 9.61
N HIS A 350 -0.27 20.55 10.80
CA HIS A 350 -1.36 21.39 11.31
C HIS A 350 -1.19 22.86 10.93
N MET A 351 0.04 23.32 10.89
CA MET A 351 0.40 24.67 10.49
C MET A 351 0.81 24.69 9.02
N SER A 352 0.53 25.81 8.32
CA SER A 352 0.91 25.98 6.91
C SER A 352 2.43 26.22 6.72
N HIS A 353 3.26 25.75 7.65
CA HIS A 353 4.71 25.92 7.60
C HIS A 353 5.36 24.80 6.78
N GLU A 354 6.30 25.16 5.92
CA GLU A 354 7.07 24.20 5.15
C GLU A 354 8.13 23.53 6.04
N VAL A 355 8.14 22.20 6.04
CA VAL A 355 9.25 21.43 6.58
C VAL A 355 10.41 21.53 5.59
N GLN A 356 11.55 22.03 6.04
CA GLN A 356 12.77 22.16 5.22
C GLN A 356 13.36 20.77 4.83
N LEU A 357 13.03 19.73 5.60
CA LEU A 357 13.47 18.36 5.32
C LEU A 357 12.85 17.85 4.03
N ARG A 358 13.66 17.27 3.15
CA ARG A 358 13.23 16.60 1.92
C ARG A 358 13.48 15.10 2.05
N PRO A 359 12.66 14.36 2.80
CA PRO A 359 12.84 12.93 3.00
C PRO A 359 12.60 12.17 1.71
N GLN A 360 13.32 11.06 1.54
CA GLN A 360 13.01 10.12 0.46
C GLN A 360 11.66 9.45 0.73
N GLY A 361 10.79 9.34 -0.28
CA GLY A 361 9.53 8.60 -0.17
C GLY A 361 9.77 7.13 0.17
N LEU A 362 8.84 6.52 0.92
CA LEU A 362 8.90 5.09 1.19
C LEU A 362 8.88 4.31 -0.13
N LYS A 363 9.81 3.36 -0.29
CA LYS A 363 9.95 2.58 -1.52
C LYS A 363 9.19 1.26 -1.40
N PRO A 364 8.23 0.97 -2.29
CA PRO A 364 7.54 -0.30 -2.28
C PRO A 364 8.51 -1.45 -2.60
N TYR A 365 8.32 -2.58 -1.93
CA TYR A 365 9.02 -3.81 -2.26
C TYR A 365 8.59 -4.31 -3.64
N ARG A 366 9.53 -4.43 -4.55
CA ARG A 366 9.29 -4.90 -5.92
C ARG A 366 9.87 -6.30 -6.09
N ASP A 367 9.01 -7.23 -6.52
CA ASP A 367 9.41 -8.62 -6.76
C ASP A 367 8.92 -9.07 -8.14
N LEU A 368 9.88 -9.37 -9.04
CA LEU A 368 9.59 -9.77 -10.41
C LEU A 368 8.82 -11.10 -10.47
N GLN A 369 9.08 -12.03 -9.53
CA GLN A 369 8.37 -13.32 -9.52
C GLN A 369 6.90 -13.14 -9.12
N ILE A 370 6.61 -12.23 -8.16
CA ILE A 370 5.23 -11.89 -7.81
C ILE A 370 4.54 -11.23 -9.01
N ALA A 371 5.21 -10.27 -9.64
CA ALA A 371 4.67 -9.58 -10.82
C ALA A 371 4.40 -10.56 -11.97
N ALA A 372 5.34 -11.46 -12.27
CA ALA A 372 5.18 -12.49 -13.30
C ALA A 372 4.05 -13.48 -12.97
N ALA A 373 3.95 -13.93 -11.72
CA ALA A 373 2.87 -14.83 -11.28
C ALA A 373 1.49 -14.18 -11.40
N VAL A 374 1.39 -12.89 -11.02
CA VAL A 374 0.15 -12.12 -11.17
C VAL A 374 -0.20 -11.92 -12.64
N GLY A 375 0.79 -11.58 -13.47
CA GLY A 375 0.61 -11.43 -14.92
C GLY A 375 0.15 -12.73 -15.58
N LEU A 376 0.84 -13.83 -15.32
CA LEU A 376 0.49 -15.15 -15.85
C LEU A 376 -0.93 -15.56 -15.43
N ARG A 377 -1.27 -15.38 -14.15
CA ARG A 377 -2.60 -15.69 -13.64
C ARG A 377 -3.70 -14.92 -14.35
N SER A 378 -3.52 -13.61 -14.55
CA SER A 378 -4.51 -12.78 -15.24
C SER A 378 -4.61 -13.13 -16.73
N ALA A 379 -3.49 -13.44 -17.38
CA ALA A 379 -3.46 -13.93 -18.75
C ALA A 379 -4.22 -15.26 -18.89
N LEU A 380 -4.01 -16.22 -17.97
CA LEU A 380 -4.71 -17.51 -17.97
C LEU A 380 -6.21 -17.35 -17.72
N VAL A 381 -6.62 -16.46 -16.83
CA VAL A 381 -8.06 -16.16 -16.61
C VAL A 381 -8.70 -15.67 -17.90
N PHE A 382 -8.06 -14.74 -18.59
CA PHE A 382 -8.56 -14.23 -19.87
C PHE A 382 -8.57 -15.30 -20.96
N ALA A 383 -7.49 -16.07 -21.11
CA ALA A 383 -7.38 -17.13 -22.09
C ALA A 383 -8.45 -18.22 -21.90
N LEU A 384 -8.74 -18.61 -20.64
CA LEU A 384 -9.81 -19.55 -20.32
C LEU A 384 -11.19 -18.98 -20.66
N ALA A 385 -11.46 -17.71 -20.31
CA ALA A 385 -12.72 -17.06 -20.65
C ALA A 385 -12.90 -16.95 -22.17
N ALA A 386 -11.84 -16.59 -22.90
CA ALA A 386 -11.84 -16.53 -24.37
C ALA A 386 -12.02 -17.94 -25.00
N GLY A 387 -11.37 -18.96 -24.44
CA GLY A 387 -11.54 -20.35 -24.88
C GLY A 387 -12.97 -20.87 -24.71
N LEU A 388 -13.61 -20.52 -23.59
CA LEU A 388 -15.04 -20.83 -23.38
C LEU A 388 -15.94 -20.08 -24.36
N TRP A 389 -15.64 -18.80 -24.63
CA TRP A 389 -16.38 -18.03 -25.63
C TRP A 389 -16.30 -18.69 -27.03
N VAL A 390 -15.09 -19.00 -27.48
CA VAL A 390 -14.88 -19.66 -28.78
C VAL A 390 -15.56 -21.04 -28.81
N GLY A 391 -15.40 -21.83 -27.73
CA GLY A 391 -15.97 -23.17 -27.65
C GLY A 391 -17.49 -23.22 -27.58
N THR A 392 -18.14 -22.21 -27.01
CA THR A 392 -19.61 -22.12 -26.93
C THR A 392 -20.24 -21.43 -28.14
N ALA A 393 -19.45 -20.71 -28.93
CA ALA A 393 -19.88 -19.87 -30.05
C ALA A 393 -21.03 -18.89 -29.69
N SER A 394 -21.20 -18.58 -28.39
CA SER A 394 -22.30 -17.75 -27.90
C SER A 394 -21.90 -16.26 -27.90
N PRO A 395 -22.68 -15.36 -28.53
CA PRO A 395 -22.43 -13.93 -28.51
C PRO A 395 -22.38 -13.36 -27.09
N MET A 396 -23.15 -13.95 -26.17
CA MET A 396 -23.23 -13.50 -24.77
C MET A 396 -21.99 -13.87 -23.96
N ALA A 397 -21.22 -14.86 -24.40
CA ALA A 397 -20.00 -15.29 -23.70
C ALA A 397 -18.87 -14.24 -23.73
N ILE A 398 -19.00 -13.16 -24.50
CA ILE A 398 -18.11 -11.98 -24.44
C ILE A 398 -18.08 -11.41 -23.03
N MET A 399 -19.20 -11.42 -22.34
CA MET A 399 -19.31 -10.90 -20.97
C MET A 399 -18.49 -11.72 -19.96
N LEU A 400 -18.10 -12.96 -20.29
CA LEU A 400 -17.15 -13.76 -19.51
C LEU A 400 -15.78 -13.08 -19.38
N MET A 401 -15.35 -12.32 -20.38
CA MET A 401 -14.01 -11.75 -20.44
C MET A 401 -13.89 -10.38 -19.78
N ILE A 402 -14.96 -9.56 -19.81
CA ILE A 402 -14.89 -8.15 -19.44
C ILE A 402 -14.58 -7.93 -17.95
N MET A 403 -15.38 -8.52 -17.07
CA MET A 403 -15.22 -8.33 -15.62
C MET A 403 -13.95 -8.96 -15.05
N PRO A 404 -13.56 -10.17 -15.44
CA PRO A 404 -12.33 -10.77 -14.98
C PRO A 404 -11.08 -9.92 -15.28
N VAL A 405 -10.98 -9.32 -16.47
CA VAL A 405 -9.85 -8.47 -16.84
C VAL A 405 -9.67 -7.34 -15.83
N MET A 406 -10.74 -6.64 -15.51
CA MET A 406 -10.71 -5.53 -14.58
C MET A 406 -10.41 -5.99 -13.14
N PHE A 407 -11.11 -6.99 -12.66
CA PHE A 407 -10.98 -7.44 -11.27
C PHE A 407 -9.65 -8.15 -10.99
N THR A 408 -9.09 -8.88 -11.95
CA THR A 408 -7.80 -9.53 -11.78
C THR A 408 -6.66 -8.53 -11.66
N ILE A 409 -6.71 -7.41 -12.39
CA ILE A 409 -5.71 -6.34 -12.30
C ILE A 409 -5.94 -5.50 -11.04
N LEU A 410 -7.20 -5.11 -10.77
CA LEU A 410 -7.55 -4.24 -9.65
C LEU A 410 -7.25 -4.88 -8.28
N PHE A 411 -7.56 -6.18 -8.14
CA PHE A 411 -7.41 -6.90 -6.87
C PHE A 411 -6.07 -7.64 -6.74
N ALA A 412 -5.20 -7.58 -7.74
CA ALA A 412 -3.90 -8.25 -7.78
C ALA A 412 -3.01 -8.00 -6.54
N ARG A 413 -3.14 -6.81 -5.93
CA ARG A 413 -2.31 -6.37 -4.78
C ARG A 413 -2.86 -6.73 -3.42
N LEU A 414 -4.11 -7.14 -3.33
CA LEU A 414 -4.73 -7.42 -2.04
C LEU A 414 -4.08 -8.66 -1.41
N PRO A 415 -3.95 -8.70 -0.08
CA PRO A 415 -3.34 -9.84 0.61
C PRO A 415 -4.09 -11.16 0.36
N GLU A 416 -5.42 -11.09 0.29
CA GLU A 416 -6.34 -12.23 0.08
C GLU A 416 -7.26 -11.95 -1.11
N PRO A 417 -6.72 -11.93 -2.34
CA PRO A 417 -7.51 -11.56 -3.52
C PRO A 417 -8.60 -12.58 -3.86
N ASP A 418 -8.42 -13.85 -3.49
CA ASP A 418 -9.40 -14.92 -3.63
C ASP A 418 -10.66 -14.65 -2.79
N GLN A 419 -10.52 -14.22 -1.53
CA GLN A 419 -11.66 -13.88 -0.67
C GLN A 419 -12.45 -12.67 -1.23
N VAL A 420 -11.73 -11.70 -1.79
CA VAL A 420 -12.34 -10.53 -2.43
C VAL A 420 -13.13 -10.95 -3.66
N LEU A 421 -12.56 -11.79 -4.53
CA LEU A 421 -13.22 -12.30 -5.73
C LEU A 421 -14.41 -13.21 -5.39
N LYS A 422 -14.30 -14.04 -4.34
CA LYS A 422 -15.42 -14.84 -3.84
C LYS A 422 -16.63 -13.97 -3.48
N ARG A 423 -16.40 -12.86 -2.76
CA ARG A 423 -17.45 -11.91 -2.38
C ARG A 423 -18.02 -11.18 -3.60
N ALA A 424 -17.16 -10.77 -4.53
CA ALA A 424 -17.58 -10.13 -5.76
C ALA A 424 -18.41 -11.08 -6.65
N THR A 425 -18.05 -12.37 -6.73
CA THR A 425 -18.86 -13.38 -7.42
C THR A 425 -20.25 -13.51 -6.80
N PHE A 426 -20.32 -13.60 -5.47
CA PHE A 426 -21.62 -13.71 -4.79
C PHE A 426 -22.52 -12.51 -5.08
N SER A 427 -21.99 -11.28 -5.01
CA SER A 427 -22.78 -10.08 -5.26
C SER A 427 -23.09 -9.86 -6.74
N SER A 428 -22.28 -10.36 -7.67
CA SER A 428 -22.60 -10.32 -9.11
C SER A 428 -23.78 -11.23 -9.46
N VAL A 429 -23.90 -12.40 -8.82
CA VAL A 429 -25.07 -13.26 -8.95
C VAL A 429 -26.34 -12.54 -8.48
N LEU A 430 -26.25 -11.78 -7.38
CA LEU A 430 -27.39 -11.01 -6.87
C LEU A 430 -27.80 -9.84 -7.79
N ALA A 431 -26.88 -9.29 -8.58
CA ALA A 431 -27.16 -8.19 -9.51
C ALA A 431 -28.17 -8.61 -10.60
N THR A 432 -28.12 -9.86 -11.04
CA THR A 432 -29.01 -10.37 -12.10
C THR A 432 -30.49 -10.37 -11.72
N PRO A 433 -30.96 -10.97 -10.61
CA PRO A 433 -32.35 -10.91 -10.23
C PRO A 433 -32.84 -9.47 -9.91
N VAL A 434 -31.98 -8.62 -9.35
CA VAL A 434 -32.34 -7.22 -9.13
C VAL A 434 -32.56 -6.49 -10.46
N ALA A 435 -31.72 -6.71 -11.46
CA ALA A 435 -31.92 -6.15 -12.79
C ALA A 435 -33.23 -6.69 -13.42
N LEU A 436 -33.44 -7.99 -13.42
CA LEU A 436 -34.56 -8.64 -14.10
C LEU A 436 -35.93 -8.37 -13.44
N PHE A 437 -36.02 -8.51 -12.13
CA PHE A 437 -37.32 -8.51 -11.43
C PHE A 437 -37.69 -7.18 -10.82
N PHE A 438 -36.72 -6.30 -10.59
CA PHE A 438 -36.97 -4.97 -10.04
C PHE A 438 -36.80 -3.88 -11.10
N THR A 439 -35.62 -3.78 -11.72
CA THR A 439 -35.26 -2.61 -12.51
C THR A 439 -35.89 -2.61 -13.89
N LEU A 440 -35.78 -3.67 -14.68
CA LEU A 440 -36.28 -3.71 -16.03
C LEU A 440 -37.81 -3.57 -16.11
N PRO A 441 -38.64 -4.23 -15.26
CA PRO A 441 -40.09 -4.02 -15.28
C PRO A 441 -40.50 -2.57 -14.99
N LEU A 442 -39.80 -1.92 -14.02
CA LEU A 442 -40.08 -0.53 -13.69
C LEU A 442 -39.63 0.42 -14.80
N LEU A 443 -38.51 0.14 -15.47
CA LEU A 443 -38.03 0.95 -16.59
C LEU A 443 -38.90 0.76 -17.85
N ALA A 444 -39.48 -0.41 -18.08
CA ALA A 444 -40.38 -0.67 -19.19
C ALA A 444 -41.68 0.18 -19.10
N ILE A 445 -42.09 0.54 -17.89
CA ILE A 445 -43.26 1.40 -17.64
C ILE A 445 -42.88 2.89 -17.74
N ASN A 446 -41.57 3.22 -17.70
CA ASN A 446 -41.07 4.57 -17.74
C ASN A 446 -41.18 5.16 -19.17
N ASN A 447 -42.01 6.15 -19.36
CA ASN A 447 -42.24 6.83 -20.64
C ASN A 447 -41.11 7.85 -20.99
N GLY A 448 -39.85 7.51 -20.81
CA GLY A 448 -38.71 8.38 -21.16
C GLY A 448 -38.43 9.51 -20.14
N ASN A 449 -38.98 9.42 -18.93
CA ASN A 449 -38.76 10.42 -17.89
C ASN A 449 -37.41 10.17 -17.17
N PHE A 450 -36.43 11.05 -17.40
CA PHE A 450 -35.09 10.92 -16.84
C PHE A 450 -35.03 10.92 -15.29
N PRO A 451 -35.77 11.81 -14.56
CA PRO A 451 -35.82 11.73 -13.09
C PRO A 451 -36.30 10.37 -12.57
N LEU A 452 -37.30 9.78 -13.21
CA LEU A 452 -37.78 8.44 -12.84
C LEU A 452 -36.74 7.35 -13.15
N LEU A 453 -36.05 7.45 -14.29
CA LEU A 453 -34.92 6.57 -14.63
C LEU A 453 -33.87 6.59 -13.52
N ILE A 454 -33.47 7.79 -13.06
CA ILE A 454 -32.45 7.92 -11.99
C ILE A 454 -32.97 7.38 -10.65
N LEU A 455 -34.25 7.57 -10.33
CA LEU A 455 -34.84 7.03 -9.10
C LEU A 455 -34.81 5.49 -9.09
N ILE A 456 -35.21 4.86 -10.20
CA ILE A 456 -35.26 3.41 -10.34
C ILE A 456 -33.85 2.82 -10.29
N LEU A 457 -32.90 3.39 -11.04
CA LEU A 457 -31.50 2.93 -11.04
C LEU A 457 -30.80 3.26 -9.74
N GLY A 458 -31.08 4.42 -9.18
CA GLY A 458 -30.40 4.97 -8.01
C GLY A 458 -30.65 4.17 -6.74
N ALA A 459 -31.82 3.56 -6.57
CA ALA A 459 -32.14 2.80 -5.37
C ALA A 459 -31.22 1.58 -5.15
N PRO A 460 -31.07 0.63 -6.10
CA PRO A 460 -30.11 -0.46 -5.95
C PRO A 460 -28.64 0.01 -5.92
N LEU A 461 -28.30 1.05 -6.72
CA LEU A 461 -26.95 1.59 -6.75
C LEU A 461 -26.58 2.30 -5.43
N PHE A 462 -27.51 2.95 -4.77
CA PHE A 462 -27.31 3.55 -3.46
C PHE A 462 -26.94 2.48 -2.42
N ILE A 463 -27.64 1.35 -2.40
CA ILE A 463 -27.33 0.22 -1.52
C ILE A 463 -25.94 -0.35 -1.84
N GLY A 464 -25.63 -0.52 -3.12
CA GLY A 464 -24.30 -0.96 -3.57
C GLY A 464 -23.18 0.02 -3.17
N LEU A 465 -23.43 1.33 -3.26
CA LEU A 465 -22.48 2.36 -2.83
C LEU A 465 -22.31 2.41 -1.31
N LEU A 466 -23.36 2.16 -0.52
CA LEU A 466 -23.23 1.96 0.92
C LEU A 466 -22.26 0.81 1.23
N ALA A 467 -22.37 -0.29 0.49
CA ALA A 467 -21.42 -1.40 0.63
C ALA A 467 -19.99 -1.00 0.22
N ILE A 468 -19.81 -0.15 -0.80
CA ILE A 468 -18.48 0.35 -1.22
C ILE A 468 -17.84 1.24 -0.15
N SER A 469 -18.62 1.97 0.66
CA SER A 469 -18.12 2.93 1.64
C SER A 469 -17.18 2.35 2.70
N LYS A 470 -17.26 1.06 2.99
CA LYS A 470 -16.45 0.37 4.01
C LYS A 470 -15.56 -0.71 3.39
N ARG A 471 -14.30 -0.79 3.81
CA ARG A 471 -13.33 -1.79 3.30
C ARG A 471 -13.81 -3.24 3.38
N LEU A 472 -14.56 -3.59 4.41
CA LEU A 472 -15.07 -4.95 4.64
C LEU A 472 -16.09 -5.39 3.59
N THR A 473 -16.93 -4.45 3.14
CA THR A 473 -18.05 -4.68 2.21
C THR A 473 -17.79 -4.16 0.79
N LEU A 474 -16.67 -3.46 0.57
CA LEU A 474 -16.26 -2.91 -0.72
C LEU A 474 -16.32 -3.94 -1.87
N PRO A 475 -15.84 -5.20 -1.71
CA PRO A 475 -15.94 -6.20 -2.78
C PRO A 475 -17.37 -6.56 -3.14
N LEU A 476 -18.28 -6.56 -2.16
CA LEU A 476 -19.71 -6.81 -2.38
C LEU A 476 -20.33 -5.67 -3.20
N GLY A 477 -20.03 -4.43 -2.84
CA GLY A 477 -20.54 -3.26 -3.56
C GLY A 477 -20.02 -3.17 -4.99
N LEU A 478 -18.72 -3.37 -5.24
CA LEU A 478 -18.16 -3.36 -6.59
C LEU A 478 -18.67 -4.53 -7.44
N GLY A 479 -18.74 -5.74 -6.86
CA GLY A 479 -19.26 -6.92 -7.53
C GLY A 479 -20.75 -6.85 -7.82
N PHE A 480 -21.50 -5.95 -7.16
CA PHE A 480 -22.90 -5.68 -7.44
C PHE A 480 -23.07 -4.53 -8.44
N CYS A 481 -22.57 -3.33 -8.13
CA CYS A 481 -22.82 -2.12 -8.92
C CYS A 481 -22.37 -2.26 -10.37
N THR A 482 -21.19 -2.81 -10.62
CA THR A 482 -20.65 -2.87 -11.98
C THR A 482 -21.40 -3.88 -12.87
N PRO A 483 -21.62 -5.16 -12.46
CA PRO A 483 -22.48 -6.05 -13.20
C PRO A 483 -23.90 -5.53 -13.39
N TYR A 484 -24.50 -4.93 -12.34
CA TYR A 484 -25.84 -4.38 -12.41
C TYR A 484 -25.98 -3.32 -13.51
N ILE A 485 -25.05 -2.35 -13.59
CA ILE A 485 -25.05 -1.32 -14.63
C ILE A 485 -24.91 -1.94 -16.03
N ILE A 486 -24.03 -2.95 -16.18
CA ILE A 486 -23.82 -3.64 -17.47
C ILE A 486 -25.04 -4.45 -17.88
N LEU A 487 -25.80 -4.98 -16.94
CA LEU A 487 -27.00 -5.76 -17.22
C LEU A 487 -28.15 -4.85 -17.66
N VAL A 488 -28.34 -3.75 -16.98
CA VAL A 488 -29.44 -2.80 -17.27
C VAL A 488 -29.13 -1.94 -18.50
N GLN A 489 -27.89 -1.58 -18.76
CA GLN A 489 -27.43 -0.75 -19.89
C GLN A 489 -28.27 0.52 -20.10
N PRO A 490 -28.39 1.38 -19.08
CA PRO A 490 -29.19 2.61 -19.24
C PRO A 490 -28.60 3.51 -20.33
N GLY A 491 -29.47 4.02 -21.21
CA GLY A 491 -29.08 4.84 -22.34
C GLY A 491 -30.28 5.36 -23.13
N ASN A 492 -30.00 6.05 -24.26
CA ASN A 492 -31.05 6.62 -25.14
C ASN A 492 -31.90 5.54 -25.82
N ALA A 493 -31.34 4.38 -26.09
CA ALA A 493 -32.04 3.23 -26.63
C ALA A 493 -31.83 2.04 -25.68
N MET A 494 -32.84 1.73 -24.88
CA MET A 494 -32.82 0.61 -23.95
C MET A 494 -33.51 -0.60 -24.57
N ASP A 495 -32.88 -1.76 -24.39
CA ASP A 495 -33.43 -3.05 -24.81
C ASP A 495 -33.81 -3.86 -23.57
N PHE A 496 -35.08 -4.27 -23.51
CA PHE A 496 -35.69 -4.99 -22.37
C PHE A 496 -35.72 -6.51 -22.57
N ASP A 497 -34.82 -7.07 -23.37
CA ASP A 497 -34.71 -8.51 -23.59
C ASP A 497 -34.25 -9.24 -22.32
N VAL A 498 -35.19 -9.93 -21.68
CA VAL A 498 -34.99 -10.71 -20.44
C VAL A 498 -33.99 -11.86 -20.67
N ALA A 499 -34.02 -12.53 -21.82
CA ALA A 499 -33.13 -13.63 -22.11
C ALA A 499 -31.68 -13.17 -22.24
N ARG A 500 -31.46 -12.03 -22.89
CA ARG A 500 -30.16 -11.39 -23.01
C ARG A 500 -29.60 -11.00 -21.64
N VAL A 501 -30.41 -10.36 -20.79
CA VAL A 501 -29.96 -9.93 -19.46
C VAL A 501 -29.63 -11.13 -18.57
N ALA A 502 -30.45 -12.19 -18.61
CA ALA A 502 -30.17 -13.42 -17.86
C ALA A 502 -28.88 -14.12 -18.34
N SER A 503 -28.69 -14.22 -19.65
CA SER A 503 -27.48 -14.82 -20.25
C SER A 503 -26.22 -14.00 -19.95
N ASN A 504 -26.28 -12.68 -20.06
CA ASN A 504 -25.18 -11.78 -19.68
C ASN A 504 -24.86 -11.88 -18.19
N GLY A 505 -25.88 -11.94 -17.33
CA GLY A 505 -25.69 -12.11 -15.89
C GLY A 505 -24.98 -13.41 -15.52
N LEU A 506 -25.37 -14.51 -16.17
CA LEU A 506 -24.70 -15.79 -16.01
C LEU A 506 -23.25 -15.71 -16.51
N ALA A 507 -23.01 -15.14 -17.68
CA ALA A 507 -21.68 -14.99 -18.25
C ALA A 507 -20.76 -14.13 -17.36
N ILE A 508 -21.21 -12.96 -16.89
CA ILE A 508 -20.46 -12.09 -15.99
C ILE A 508 -20.10 -12.82 -14.69
N SER A 509 -21.08 -13.46 -14.06
CA SER A 509 -20.88 -14.16 -12.79
C SER A 509 -19.93 -15.35 -12.94
N THR A 510 -20.05 -16.10 -14.04
CA THR A 510 -19.14 -17.20 -14.39
C THR A 510 -17.71 -16.69 -14.64
N GLY A 511 -17.56 -15.58 -15.35
CA GLY A 511 -16.26 -14.95 -15.59
C GLY A 511 -15.56 -14.57 -14.28
N ILE A 512 -16.27 -13.94 -13.34
CA ILE A 512 -15.72 -13.59 -12.03
C ILE A 512 -15.41 -14.86 -11.21
N ALA A 513 -16.23 -15.91 -11.32
CA ALA A 513 -16.00 -17.20 -10.67
C ALA A 513 -14.74 -17.91 -11.22
N ILE A 514 -14.48 -17.84 -12.52
CA ILE A 514 -13.23 -18.31 -13.13
C ILE A 514 -12.04 -17.56 -12.54
N ALA A 515 -12.13 -16.23 -12.45
CA ALA A 515 -11.08 -15.44 -11.82
C ALA A 515 -10.86 -15.85 -10.36
N PHE A 516 -11.92 -16.05 -9.57
CA PHE A 516 -11.84 -16.55 -8.20
C PHE A 516 -11.14 -17.92 -8.14
N LEU A 517 -11.55 -18.87 -8.97
CA LEU A 517 -10.97 -20.21 -8.99
C LEU A 517 -9.47 -20.16 -9.34
N MET A 518 -9.10 -19.41 -10.36
CA MET A 518 -7.70 -19.26 -10.78
C MET A 518 -6.84 -18.56 -9.71
N PHE A 519 -7.41 -17.60 -8.98
CA PHE A 519 -6.71 -16.95 -7.88
C PHE A 519 -6.53 -17.88 -6.67
N ARG A 520 -7.40 -18.85 -6.49
CA ARG A 520 -7.27 -19.89 -5.48
C ARG A 520 -6.27 -20.99 -5.89
N LEU A 521 -6.23 -21.36 -7.17
CA LEU A 521 -5.32 -22.38 -7.71
C LEU A 521 -3.88 -21.85 -7.85
N ILE A 522 -3.73 -20.65 -8.40
CA ILE A 522 -2.43 -20.01 -8.60
C ILE A 522 -2.26 -18.93 -7.53
N THR A 523 -1.93 -19.36 -6.32
CA THR A 523 -1.64 -18.42 -5.24
C THR A 523 -0.32 -17.68 -5.54
N PRO A 524 -0.26 -16.35 -5.30
CA PRO A 524 1.02 -15.66 -5.36
C PRO A 524 1.98 -16.32 -4.36
N PRO A 525 3.29 -16.27 -4.61
CA PRO A 525 4.28 -16.88 -3.72
C PRO A 525 4.33 -16.15 -2.36
N ASN A 526 3.35 -16.41 -1.50
CA ASN A 526 3.20 -15.87 -0.14
C ASN A 526 3.80 -16.80 0.91
N GLY A 527 4.53 -17.82 0.50
CA GLY A 527 5.04 -18.86 1.35
C GLY A 527 6.53 -18.66 1.75
N PRO A 528 7.20 -19.75 2.10
CA PRO A 528 8.60 -19.75 2.53
C PRO A 528 9.55 -19.07 1.54
N ASN A 529 9.25 -19.13 0.24
CA ASN A 529 10.07 -18.52 -0.81
C ASN A 529 10.03 -16.98 -0.76
N LEU A 530 8.88 -16.37 -0.50
CA LEU A 530 8.78 -14.91 -0.31
C LEU A 530 9.58 -14.47 0.92
N ARG A 531 9.43 -15.16 2.04
CA ARG A 531 10.18 -14.88 3.29
C ARG A 531 11.69 -14.96 3.05
N ARG A 532 12.17 -16.02 2.41
CA ARG A 532 13.60 -16.16 2.06
C ARG A 532 14.09 -15.02 1.17
N ARG A 533 13.29 -14.56 0.21
CA ARG A 533 13.66 -13.44 -0.67
C ARG A 533 13.68 -12.11 0.08
N LEU A 534 12.71 -11.84 0.94
CA LEU A 534 12.68 -10.63 1.77
C LEU A 534 13.92 -10.58 2.67
N VAL A 535 14.26 -11.68 3.32
CA VAL A 535 15.48 -11.79 4.15
C VAL A 535 16.75 -11.59 3.31
N ARG A 536 16.85 -12.27 2.16
CA ARG A 536 18.01 -12.13 1.26
C ARG A 536 18.19 -10.69 0.76
N GLN A 537 17.11 -10.01 0.42
CA GLN A 537 17.19 -8.61 -0.02
C GLN A 537 17.53 -7.66 1.13
N THR A 538 17.07 -7.94 2.35
CA THR A 538 17.49 -7.18 3.54
C THR A 538 18.98 -7.38 3.79
N ALA A 539 19.46 -8.60 3.70
CA ALA A 539 20.89 -8.91 3.81
C ALA A 539 21.72 -8.21 2.72
N ALA A 540 21.26 -8.22 1.47
CA ALA A 540 21.92 -7.51 0.38
C ALA A 540 21.95 -5.99 0.61
N ASP A 541 20.88 -5.40 1.15
CA ASP A 541 20.90 -3.98 1.52
C ASP A 541 21.86 -3.70 2.70
N LEU A 542 21.97 -4.62 3.65
CA LEU A 542 22.97 -4.52 4.72
C LEU A 542 24.40 -4.50 4.14
N THR A 543 24.72 -5.29 3.12
CA THR A 543 26.05 -5.23 2.48
C THR A 543 26.33 -3.87 1.82
N LEU A 544 25.31 -3.22 1.26
CA LEU A 544 25.45 -1.91 0.62
C LEU A 544 25.69 -0.75 1.61
N LEU A 545 25.47 -0.98 2.90
CA LEU A 545 25.74 0.03 3.94
C LEU A 545 27.24 0.19 4.25
N GLY A 546 28.10 -0.65 3.69
CA GLY A 546 29.56 -0.54 3.84
C GLY A 546 30.11 0.82 3.41
N VAL A 547 31.32 1.16 3.87
CA VAL A 547 32.00 2.41 3.47
C VAL A 547 32.22 2.39 1.95
N PRO A 548 31.76 3.39 1.19
CA PRO A 548 32.04 3.44 -0.23
C PRO A 548 33.55 3.49 -0.46
N SER A 549 34.11 2.51 -1.14
CA SER A 549 35.44 2.63 -1.71
C SER A 549 35.43 3.80 -2.69
N GLN A 550 36.44 4.70 -2.64
CA GLN A 550 36.58 5.82 -3.56
C GLN A 550 36.61 5.41 -5.06
N ALA A 551 36.75 4.11 -5.32
CA ALA A 551 36.80 3.52 -6.67
C ALA A 551 35.41 3.25 -7.30
N SER A 552 34.33 3.28 -6.54
CA SER A 552 32.97 3.03 -7.08
C SER A 552 32.27 4.35 -7.24
N GLY A 553 32.24 4.93 -8.44
CA GLY A 553 31.53 6.14 -8.80
C GLY A 553 29.99 6.10 -8.65
N GLY A 554 29.47 5.46 -7.62
CA GLY A 554 28.06 5.30 -7.32
C GLY A 554 27.57 6.37 -6.34
N ASN A 555 26.94 7.40 -6.84
CA ASN A 555 26.19 8.45 -6.13
C ASN A 555 24.92 7.93 -5.41
N ALA A 556 24.99 6.87 -4.65
CA ALA A 556 23.88 6.52 -3.76
C ALA A 556 24.16 7.14 -2.40
N ASN A 557 23.46 8.23 -2.05
CA ASN A 557 23.35 8.71 -0.67
C ASN A 557 22.67 7.60 0.17
N VAL A 558 23.46 6.60 0.55
CA VAL A 558 23.02 5.51 1.43
C VAL A 558 23.01 6.08 2.84
N ASN A 559 21.85 6.50 3.29
CA ASN A 559 21.60 7.07 4.60
C ASN A 559 20.48 6.31 5.33
N GLU A 560 20.20 6.72 6.56
CA GLU A 560 19.13 6.11 7.38
C GLU A 560 17.76 6.17 6.67
N GLU A 561 17.44 7.25 5.96
CA GLU A 561 16.19 7.39 5.22
C GLU A 561 16.08 6.40 4.06
N TRP A 562 17.17 6.22 3.32
CA TRP A 562 17.22 5.24 2.22
C TRP A 562 16.94 3.82 2.74
N PHE A 563 17.56 3.45 3.86
CA PHE A 563 17.40 2.13 4.46
C PHE A 563 15.99 1.95 5.03
N ASN A 564 15.49 2.91 5.80
CA ASN A 564 14.16 2.90 6.37
C ASN A 564 13.07 2.84 5.27
N ALA A 565 13.26 3.59 4.17
CA ALA A 565 12.34 3.59 3.03
C ALA A 565 12.17 2.20 2.40
N ARG A 566 13.24 1.41 2.34
CA ARG A 566 13.23 0.06 1.78
C ARG A 566 12.74 -0.97 2.78
N MET A 567 13.06 -0.79 4.06
CA MET A 567 12.67 -1.71 5.13
C MET A 567 11.18 -1.63 5.47
N ALA A 568 10.55 -0.47 5.34
CA ALA A 568 9.14 -0.27 5.68
C ALA A 568 8.23 -1.31 5.03
N ASP A 569 8.23 -1.39 3.69
CA ASP A 569 7.34 -2.30 2.98
C ASP A 569 7.73 -3.78 3.15
N ARG A 570 9.02 -4.08 3.36
CA ARG A 570 9.45 -5.45 3.70
C ARG A 570 8.93 -5.89 5.06
N LEU A 571 8.96 -5.01 6.06
CA LEU A 571 8.35 -5.27 7.36
C LEU A 571 6.87 -5.58 7.23
N ARG A 572 6.13 -4.80 6.41
CA ARG A 572 4.73 -5.07 6.11
C ARG A 572 4.52 -6.49 5.55
N TRP A 573 5.34 -6.90 4.57
CA TRP A 573 5.24 -8.23 3.99
C TRP A 573 5.60 -9.34 4.98
N LEU A 574 6.63 -9.15 5.80
CA LEU A 574 7.00 -10.10 6.85
C LEU A 574 5.88 -10.25 7.87
N THR A 575 5.25 -9.15 8.28
CA THR A 575 4.08 -9.16 9.16
C THR A 575 2.88 -9.91 8.56
N ILE A 576 2.59 -9.70 7.26
CA ILE A 576 1.54 -10.43 6.56
C ILE A 576 1.87 -11.94 6.52
N CYS A 577 3.14 -12.29 6.26
CA CYS A 577 3.58 -13.67 6.28
C CYS A 577 3.47 -14.32 7.67
N ASP A 578 3.74 -13.57 8.73
CA ASP A 578 3.60 -14.06 10.11
C ASP A 578 2.15 -14.34 10.48
N LYS A 579 1.21 -13.48 10.05
CA LYS A 579 -0.23 -13.69 10.30
C LYS A 579 -0.78 -14.97 9.69
N ALA A 580 -0.18 -15.43 8.60
CA ALA A 580 -0.53 -16.69 7.95
C ALA A 580 0.04 -17.93 8.67
N LEU A 581 0.88 -17.75 9.70
CA LEU A 581 1.52 -18.82 10.45
C LEU A 581 0.86 -19.04 11.82
N PRO A 582 0.92 -20.27 12.37
CA PRO A 582 0.59 -20.52 13.77
C PRO A 582 1.45 -19.65 14.70
N GLU A 583 0.93 -19.25 15.86
CA GLU A 583 1.61 -18.33 16.79
C GLU A 583 3.03 -18.76 17.17
N ALA A 584 3.24 -20.07 17.37
CA ALA A 584 4.55 -20.63 17.72
C ALA A 584 5.63 -20.42 16.63
N HIS A 585 5.26 -20.09 15.40
CA HIS A 585 6.17 -19.93 14.26
C HIS A 585 6.26 -18.48 13.78
N ARG A 586 5.64 -17.54 14.48
CA ARG A 586 5.65 -16.10 14.17
C ARG A 586 6.92 -15.44 14.69
N HIS A 587 7.94 -15.33 13.85
CA HIS A 587 9.21 -14.68 14.20
C HIS A 587 9.76 -13.77 13.08
N PHE A 588 9.11 -13.73 11.92
CA PHE A 588 9.63 -12.98 10.78
C PHE A 588 9.49 -11.47 10.92
N THR A 589 8.47 -10.99 11.63
CA THR A 589 8.36 -9.57 11.98
C THR A 589 9.50 -9.16 12.89
N ASP A 590 9.84 -9.97 13.89
CA ASP A 590 10.98 -9.71 14.78
C ASP A 590 12.31 -9.77 14.05
N LEU A 591 12.47 -10.70 13.11
CA LEU A 591 13.63 -10.78 12.23
C LEU A 591 13.75 -9.50 11.36
N GLY A 592 12.65 -9.03 10.78
CA GLY A 592 12.62 -7.78 10.02
C GLY A 592 12.99 -6.56 10.86
N LEU A 593 12.46 -6.46 12.09
CA LEU A 593 12.82 -5.40 13.04
C LEU A 593 14.28 -5.51 13.50
N THR A 594 14.80 -6.73 13.62
CA THR A 594 16.23 -6.95 13.88
C THR A 594 17.07 -6.44 12.71
N GLY A 595 16.69 -6.76 11.46
CA GLY A 595 17.34 -6.22 10.27
C GLY A 595 17.33 -4.69 10.21
N LEU A 596 16.20 -4.07 10.57
CA LEU A 596 16.09 -2.61 10.66
C LEU A 596 17.09 -2.03 11.68
N ASN A 597 17.16 -2.64 12.86
CA ASN A 597 18.09 -2.22 13.91
C ASN A 597 19.56 -2.41 13.49
N LEU A 598 19.91 -3.56 12.92
CA LEU A 598 21.26 -3.83 12.45
C LEU A 598 21.71 -2.82 11.38
N GLY A 599 20.81 -2.46 10.46
CA GLY A 599 21.10 -1.43 9.45
C GLY A 599 21.34 -0.05 10.06
N GLN A 600 20.57 0.36 11.06
CA GLN A 600 20.78 1.64 11.73
C GLN A 600 22.08 1.68 12.54
N VAL A 601 22.41 0.57 13.23
CA VAL A 601 23.69 0.48 13.96
C VAL A 601 24.86 0.47 12.98
N SER A 602 24.76 -0.26 11.88
CA SER A 602 25.78 -0.27 10.82
C SER A 602 26.02 1.14 10.26
N LEU A 603 24.96 1.85 9.87
CA LEU A 603 25.06 3.22 9.38
C LEU A 603 25.72 4.16 10.40
N TRP A 604 25.39 3.99 11.67
CA TRP A 604 25.99 4.76 12.75
C TRP A 604 27.49 4.44 12.90
N ILE A 605 27.90 3.17 12.90
CA ILE A 605 29.31 2.78 12.92
C ILE A 605 30.05 3.36 11.71
N GLN A 606 29.51 3.20 10.52
CA GLN A 606 30.08 3.72 9.28
C GLN A 606 30.24 5.25 9.30
N SER A 607 29.27 5.97 9.85
CA SER A 607 29.35 7.44 9.97
C SER A 607 30.50 7.91 10.85
N ARG A 608 30.86 7.14 11.87
CA ARG A 608 31.98 7.43 12.78
C ARG A 608 33.34 7.09 12.16
N LEU A 609 33.39 6.01 11.37
CA LEU A 609 34.62 5.60 10.70
C LEU A 609 34.96 6.48 9.47
N ARG A 610 33.96 7.10 8.82
CA ARG A 610 34.19 7.95 7.62
C ARG A 610 35.02 9.19 7.86
N SER A 611 35.03 9.75 9.06
CA SER A 611 35.62 11.05 9.29
C SER A 611 37.15 11.03 9.42
N ASN A 612 37.80 9.92 9.92
CA ASN A 612 39.25 9.90 10.16
C ASN A 612 39.85 8.47 10.22
N ALA A 613 39.22 7.47 9.63
CA ALA A 613 39.71 6.10 9.72
C ALA A 613 40.80 5.79 8.67
N PRO A 614 41.89 5.07 9.02
CA PRO A 614 42.87 4.56 8.07
C PRO A 614 42.26 3.50 7.14
N ALA A 615 42.82 3.34 5.93
CA ALA A 615 42.28 2.43 4.91
C ALA A 615 42.15 0.98 5.43
N SER A 616 43.07 0.52 6.26
CA SER A 616 43.05 -0.83 6.88
C SER A 616 41.80 -1.04 7.75
N LEU A 617 41.37 -0.01 8.51
CA LEU A 617 40.19 -0.07 9.35
C LEU A 617 38.89 -0.02 8.52
N VAL A 618 38.91 0.73 7.42
CA VAL A 618 37.78 0.74 6.46
C VAL A 618 37.59 -0.65 5.85
N ASP A 619 38.65 -1.34 5.47
CA ASP A 619 38.60 -2.71 4.93
C ASP A 619 38.12 -3.71 5.99
N SER A 620 38.49 -3.54 7.23
CA SER A 620 38.03 -4.39 8.34
C SER A 620 36.53 -4.15 8.61
N ALA A 621 36.08 -2.90 8.59
CA ALA A 621 34.67 -2.56 8.73
C ALA A 621 33.83 -3.09 7.57
N ASN A 622 34.34 -3.11 6.35
CA ASN A 622 33.67 -3.70 5.20
C ASN A 622 33.56 -5.23 5.30
N ARG A 623 34.62 -5.91 5.77
CA ARG A 623 34.57 -7.37 6.05
C ARG A 623 33.56 -7.68 7.15
N TRP A 624 33.54 -6.90 8.21
CA TRP A 624 32.53 -7.02 9.26
C TRP A 624 31.10 -6.83 8.71
N GLN A 625 30.90 -5.86 7.82
CA GLN A 625 29.59 -5.62 7.19
C GLN A 625 29.11 -6.82 6.35
N LEU A 626 30.00 -7.46 5.62
CA LEU A 626 29.72 -8.69 4.87
C LEU A 626 29.34 -9.85 5.83
N ALA A 627 30.11 -10.01 6.92
CA ALA A 627 29.82 -11.02 7.93
C ALA A 627 28.47 -10.75 8.64
N LEU A 628 28.13 -9.49 8.92
CA LEU A 628 26.81 -9.09 9.47
C LEU A 628 25.66 -9.52 8.56
N SER A 629 25.81 -9.31 7.26
CA SER A 629 24.81 -9.73 6.28
C SER A 629 24.64 -11.26 6.24
N ALA A 630 25.75 -12.00 6.29
CA ALA A 630 25.73 -13.46 6.33
C ALA A 630 25.09 -13.97 7.63
N ALA A 631 25.45 -13.39 8.78
CA ALA A 631 24.85 -13.70 10.07
C ALA A 631 23.34 -13.45 10.11
N TYR A 632 22.87 -12.35 9.52
CA TYR A 632 21.44 -12.08 9.41
C TYR A 632 20.70 -13.16 8.60
N GLN A 633 21.32 -13.65 7.50
CA GLN A 633 20.75 -14.76 6.73
C GLN A 633 20.77 -16.08 7.52
N ALA A 634 21.86 -16.39 8.22
CA ALA A 634 21.98 -17.59 9.06
C ALA A 634 20.93 -17.57 10.19
N CYS A 635 20.75 -16.44 10.86
CA CYS A 635 19.75 -16.25 11.92
C CYS A 635 18.33 -16.53 11.41
N SER A 636 18.02 -16.17 10.16
CA SER A 636 16.72 -16.49 9.54
C SER A 636 16.44 -17.99 9.38
N GLN A 637 17.49 -18.82 9.46
CA GLN A 637 17.44 -20.28 9.38
C GLN A 637 17.62 -20.94 10.74
N GLY A 638 17.69 -20.15 11.83
CA GLY A 638 17.97 -20.64 13.18
C GLY A 638 19.42 -21.11 13.39
N LYS A 639 20.35 -20.63 12.55
CA LYS A 639 21.79 -20.97 12.63
C LYS A 639 22.56 -19.79 13.21
N VAL A 640 23.60 -20.10 13.97
CA VAL A 640 24.57 -19.11 14.46
C VAL A 640 25.75 -19.07 13.48
N ASP A 641 26.21 -17.86 13.15
CA ASP A 641 27.38 -17.64 12.29
C ASP A 641 28.59 -17.26 13.14
N GLU A 642 29.47 -18.22 13.37
CA GLU A 642 30.72 -18.02 14.12
C GLU A 642 31.67 -17.03 13.42
N GLY A 643 31.62 -16.95 12.10
CA GLY A 643 32.45 -16.03 11.32
C GLY A 643 32.12 -14.54 11.64
N PHE A 644 30.89 -14.24 11.97
CA PHE A 644 30.49 -12.90 12.38
C PHE A 644 31.15 -12.50 13.71
N ARG A 645 31.19 -13.41 14.68
CA ARG A 645 31.83 -13.17 15.98
C ARG A 645 33.32 -12.88 15.82
N GLN A 646 34.00 -13.68 15.02
CA GLN A 646 35.42 -13.49 14.73
C GLN A 646 35.71 -12.15 14.04
N GLN A 647 34.88 -11.76 13.07
CA GLN A 647 35.04 -10.45 12.40
C GLN A 647 34.70 -9.25 13.32
N SER A 648 33.80 -9.43 14.27
CA SER A 648 33.49 -8.39 15.28
C SER A 648 34.67 -8.20 16.25
N GLU A 649 35.29 -9.28 16.71
CA GLU A 649 36.48 -9.22 17.55
C GLU A 649 37.69 -8.64 16.80
N LYS A 650 37.88 -9.03 15.55
CA LYS A 650 38.93 -8.49 14.70
C LYS A 650 38.75 -6.97 14.48
N LEU A 651 37.55 -6.51 14.22
CA LEU A 651 37.26 -5.07 14.07
C LEU A 651 37.56 -4.31 15.36
N LYS A 652 37.30 -4.90 16.54
CA LYS A 652 37.68 -4.30 17.85
C LYS A 652 39.19 -4.14 17.96
N LEU A 653 39.95 -5.17 17.66
CA LEU A 653 41.43 -5.15 17.71
C LEU A 653 41.98 -4.12 16.71
N ASP A 654 41.52 -4.14 15.47
CA ASP A 654 41.96 -3.19 14.44
C ASP A 654 41.63 -1.71 14.81
N MET A 655 40.60 -1.47 15.64
CA MET A 655 40.26 -0.14 16.17
C MET A 655 41.18 0.28 17.34
N GLU A 656 41.66 -0.68 18.15
CA GLU A 656 42.62 -0.42 19.23
C GLU A 656 43.98 -0.01 18.66
N ASP A 657 44.41 -0.64 17.57
CA ASP A 657 45.66 -0.34 16.87
C ASP A 657 45.62 0.97 16.07
N ALA A 658 44.40 1.43 15.68
CA ALA A 658 44.21 2.64 14.91
C ALA A 658 44.28 3.88 15.81
N GLY A 659 45.46 4.46 16.01
CA GLY A 659 45.70 5.62 16.89
C GLY A 659 44.89 6.90 16.55
N ASN A 660 44.30 6.99 15.37
CA ASN A 660 43.61 8.17 14.87
C ASN A 660 42.10 8.30 15.25
N LEU A 661 41.51 7.25 15.85
CA LEU A 661 40.14 7.31 16.35
C LEU A 661 40.08 7.89 17.76
N ALA A 662 39.14 8.78 18.01
CA ALA A 662 38.90 9.30 19.38
C ALA A 662 38.55 8.10 20.30
N GLN A 663 39.16 8.06 21.50
CA GLN A 663 38.93 6.99 22.49
C GLN A 663 37.44 6.73 22.72
N ARG A 664 36.66 7.81 22.83
CA ARG A 664 35.20 7.75 22.99
C ARG A 664 34.47 7.02 21.85
N ASP A 665 34.89 7.22 20.59
CA ASP A 665 34.25 6.55 19.45
C ASP A 665 34.62 5.05 19.41
N ARG A 666 35.86 4.71 19.79
CA ARG A 666 36.29 3.30 19.94
C ARG A 666 35.43 2.55 20.96
N GLU A 667 35.26 3.12 22.16
CA GLU A 667 34.48 2.49 23.23
C GLU A 667 32.98 2.35 22.86
N LEU A 668 32.40 3.35 22.21
CA LEU A 668 31.02 3.28 21.76
C LEU A 668 30.78 2.25 20.64
N ILE A 669 31.73 2.14 19.70
CA ILE A 669 31.66 1.12 18.63
C ILE A 669 31.89 -0.27 19.23
N ALA A 670 32.89 -0.42 20.15
CA ALA A 670 33.12 -1.69 20.85
C ALA A 670 31.87 -2.17 21.60
N GLY A 671 31.19 -1.30 22.36
CA GLY A 671 29.94 -1.62 23.03
C GLY A 671 28.79 -1.97 22.06
N ALA A 672 28.75 -1.35 20.86
CA ALA A 672 27.77 -1.72 19.84
C ALA A 672 28.06 -3.10 19.22
N LEU A 673 29.33 -3.43 18.95
CA LEU A 673 29.77 -4.72 18.41
C LEU A 673 29.52 -5.86 19.42
N GLU A 674 29.85 -5.64 20.69
CA GLU A 674 29.60 -6.60 21.77
C GLU A 674 28.11 -6.97 21.88
N ARG A 675 27.25 -5.98 21.85
CA ARG A 675 25.80 -6.20 21.89
C ARG A 675 25.27 -6.99 20.68
N ILE A 676 25.83 -6.78 19.49
CA ILE A 676 25.37 -7.47 18.27
C ILE A 676 25.90 -8.89 18.22
N ALA A 677 27.06 -9.15 18.82
CA ALA A 677 27.68 -10.48 18.87
C ALA A 677 27.00 -11.42 19.88
N LEU A 678 26.26 -10.89 20.84
CA LEU A 678 25.41 -11.61 21.80
C LEU A 678 24.03 -11.91 21.20
#